data_e01941098fcaea244d1a7f7bfb474bda
#
_entry.id   e01941098fcaea244d1a7f7bfb474bda
#
_cell.length_a   1.000
_cell.length_b   1.000
_cell.length_c   1.000
_cell.angle_alpha   90.00
_cell.angle_beta   90.00
_cell.angle_gamma   90.00
#
_symmetry.space_group_name_H-M   'P 1'
#
loop_
_entity.id
_entity.type
_entity.pdbx_description
1 polymer ?
#
loop_
_entity_poly.entity_id
_entity_poly.type
_entity_poly.pdbx_seq_one_letter_code
_entity_poly.pdbx_strand_id
1 'polypeptide(L)'
;GNSGAVRGLANIYRAESPEKATAFINGLSASQRRSIDDIERSLTNDRLSQQAEALENRGEWAQAATLQRQRLALSPDDVWITYRLSRDLVSAGQRGEADRLMLNLAHKKPTDADQVYAYGLYLSGNGQDQAALTHLAALPSSQWTDNIRELNQRLRSDQLIAQANRLRDGGQEAQAIALLKQQPESARIHSTLADWAQQRGDSAAALTEYNAVLAKDPHDEDAHLGLAEVYAADGNALAARQQLAELPAEGERSLGTQRRIALVSAQLGDTGAAQKMLTALVPQAKAQPPSMESAMVLRDAARYQAQDGNPQQALETYKDAMVAAQVTPTRPQDNDTFTRLTRNDEKDDWLKRGVRSDAADLYRQQDLNVTLEHDFWGSSGTGGYSDLKAHTTMLQVDAPLADGRMFFRSDLVNMDVGSFSTDKNGYHKEQWGTCDLARCNGSANQSDSGASVAVGWKNDTWNADIGTTPIGFNVVDVVGSLSYSNDLGPLGYTLNAHRRPISSSLLAFGGQKDNSSGAHPGTTWGGVRANGGGLSLSYDKGEANGVWASLSGDQLTGKNVADNWRVRWMTGYYYKVINENNRRVTVGLNNMIWHYQKDLSGYTLGQGGYYSPQEYVSFAVPVNWRQRTENWSWELGGSVSWSHSRTKTEPRYPLMNLIPSQWKQDASDDTNGGGSSQGFGYTARALVERRVTSNWFIGAGVDIQQAKDYTPSHALLYVRYSAAGWQGDLDMPPQPLVPYADW
;
A
#
# COMPACT_ATOMS: atom_id res chain seq x y z
N GLY A 1 -50.36 -11.32 63.80
CA GLY A 1 -50.31 -10.42 62.82
C GLY A 1 -51.21 -10.54 61.60
N ASN A 2 -51.80 -9.46 61.25
CA ASN A 2 -52.62 -9.35 60.05
C ASN A 2 -51.75 -9.44 58.79
N SER A 3 -51.95 -10.46 57.96
CA SER A 3 -51.19 -10.66 56.74
C SER A 3 -51.37 -9.54 55.73
N GLY A 4 -52.53 -8.91 55.68
CA GLY A 4 -52.77 -7.73 54.85
C GLY A 4 -51.93 -6.50 55.25
N ALA A 5 -51.73 -6.26 56.53
CA ALA A 5 -50.92 -5.21 57.05
C ALA A 5 -49.45 -5.45 56.78
N VAL A 6 -48.95 -6.66 56.91
CA VAL A 6 -47.60 -7.08 56.61
C VAL A 6 -47.34 -6.89 55.16
N ARG A 7 -48.20 -7.28 54.23
CA ARG A 7 -48.11 -7.12 52.81
C ARG A 7 -48.10 -5.64 52.41
N GLY A 8 -48.98 -4.82 52.98
CA GLY A 8 -49.04 -3.41 52.74
C GLY A 8 -47.75 -2.68 53.15
N LEU A 9 -47.23 -2.98 54.33
CA LEU A 9 -45.97 -2.41 54.80
C LEU A 9 -44.77 -2.88 53.95
N ALA A 10 -44.72 -4.14 53.56
CA ALA A 10 -43.67 -4.63 52.66
C ALA A 10 -43.68 -3.89 51.32
N ASN A 11 -44.84 -3.65 50.71
CA ASN A 11 -45.00 -2.92 49.47
C ASN A 11 -44.57 -1.43 49.61
N ILE A 12 -44.93 -0.79 50.74
CA ILE A 12 -44.54 0.59 51.01
C ILE A 12 -43.00 0.69 51.11
N TYR A 13 -42.36 -0.17 51.89
CA TYR A 13 -40.90 -0.16 52.00
C TYR A 13 -40.22 -0.51 50.69
N ARG A 14 -40.80 -1.43 49.91
CA ARG A 14 -40.29 -1.76 48.58
C ARG A 14 -40.30 -0.56 47.62
N ALA A 15 -41.34 0.27 47.71
CA ALA A 15 -41.46 1.50 46.92
C ALA A 15 -40.40 2.56 47.33
N GLU A 16 -40.00 2.57 48.61
CA GLU A 16 -38.96 3.48 49.09
C GLU A 16 -37.56 3.01 48.70
N SER A 17 -37.19 1.76 49.02
CA SER A 17 -35.94 1.13 48.58
C SER A 17 -36.00 -0.39 48.80
N PRO A 18 -35.30 -1.19 47.95
CA PRO A 18 -35.18 -2.64 48.16
C PRO A 18 -34.54 -3.00 49.49
N GLU A 19 -33.59 -2.22 49.98
CA GLU A 19 -32.87 -2.46 51.23
C GLU A 19 -33.81 -2.30 52.42
N LYS A 20 -34.69 -1.31 52.45
CA LYS A 20 -35.68 -1.10 53.51
C LYS A 20 -36.69 -2.24 53.54
N ALA A 21 -37.16 -2.68 52.39
CA ALA A 21 -38.07 -3.82 52.32
C ALA A 21 -37.42 -5.11 52.83
N THR A 22 -36.15 -5.36 52.48
CA THR A 22 -35.40 -6.53 52.92
C THR A 22 -35.19 -6.51 54.43
N ALA A 23 -34.84 -5.37 55.01
CA ALA A 23 -34.69 -5.22 56.47
C ALA A 23 -36.00 -5.46 57.20
N PHE A 24 -37.11 -4.95 56.68
CA PHE A 24 -38.47 -5.21 57.25
C PHE A 24 -38.80 -6.69 57.23
N ILE A 25 -38.61 -7.39 56.12
CA ILE A 25 -38.89 -8.79 55.94
C ILE A 25 -38.04 -9.65 56.89
N ASN A 26 -36.76 -9.33 57.03
CA ASN A 26 -35.84 -10.06 57.92
C ASN A 26 -36.24 -9.97 59.41
N GLY A 27 -36.98 -8.92 59.79
CA GLY A 27 -37.49 -8.74 61.12
C GLY A 27 -38.82 -9.46 61.41
N LEU A 28 -39.45 -10.16 60.46
CA LEU A 28 -40.71 -10.80 60.57
C LEU A 28 -40.57 -12.21 61.18
N SER A 29 -41.70 -12.70 61.85
CA SER A 29 -41.81 -14.11 62.27
C SER A 29 -41.88 -15.03 61.07
N ALA A 30 -41.59 -16.33 61.24
CA ALA A 30 -41.66 -17.32 60.18
C ALA A 30 -43.04 -17.39 59.51
N SER A 31 -44.13 -17.25 60.27
CA SER A 31 -45.51 -17.28 59.72
C SER A 31 -45.84 -16.00 58.97
N GLN A 32 -45.40 -14.83 59.45
CA GLN A 32 -45.54 -13.55 58.75
C GLN A 32 -44.76 -13.54 57.41
N ARG A 33 -43.59 -14.06 57.46
CA ARG A 33 -42.71 -14.14 56.28
C ARG A 33 -43.30 -15.07 55.21
N ARG A 34 -43.88 -16.22 55.63
CA ARG A 34 -44.56 -17.13 54.68
C ARG A 34 -45.73 -16.46 53.94
N SER A 35 -46.44 -15.54 54.61
CA SER A 35 -47.59 -14.86 54.00
C SER A 35 -47.21 -13.91 52.87
N ILE A 36 -46.01 -13.49 52.83
CA ILE A 36 -45.46 -12.59 51.79
C ILE A 36 -44.28 -13.19 51.01
N ASP A 37 -44.27 -14.51 50.93
CA ASP A 37 -43.20 -15.26 50.24
C ASP A 37 -43.01 -14.82 48.79
N ASP A 38 -44.08 -14.50 48.09
CA ASP A 38 -44.06 -13.94 46.73
C ASP A 38 -43.35 -12.60 46.66
N ILE A 39 -43.53 -11.72 47.63
CA ILE A 39 -42.82 -10.43 47.69
C ILE A 39 -41.33 -10.64 47.95
N GLU A 40 -41.00 -11.53 48.86
CA GLU A 40 -39.61 -11.87 49.19
C GLU A 40 -38.89 -12.45 47.98
N ARG A 41 -39.52 -13.38 47.24
CA ARG A 41 -38.94 -13.91 46.00
C ARG A 41 -38.75 -12.86 44.93
N SER A 42 -39.70 -11.95 44.79
CA SER A 42 -39.59 -10.85 43.85
C SER A 42 -38.43 -9.89 44.18
N LEU A 43 -38.25 -9.57 45.46
CA LEU A 43 -37.13 -8.75 45.93
C LEU A 43 -35.79 -9.45 45.67
N THR A 44 -35.70 -10.74 45.96
CA THR A 44 -34.50 -11.54 45.70
C THR A 44 -34.15 -11.52 44.20
N ASN A 45 -35.18 -11.71 43.36
CA ASN A 45 -35.02 -11.68 41.91
C ASN A 45 -34.51 -10.30 41.43
N ASP A 46 -35.07 -9.20 41.93
CA ASP A 46 -34.66 -7.86 41.58
C ASP A 46 -33.19 -7.60 41.96
N ARG A 47 -32.79 -8.03 43.14
CA ARG A 47 -31.40 -7.93 43.61
C ARG A 47 -30.44 -8.72 42.73
N LEU A 48 -30.78 -9.97 42.40
CA LEU A 48 -29.96 -10.81 41.53
C LEU A 48 -29.86 -10.23 40.13
N SER A 49 -30.95 -9.65 39.62
CA SER A 49 -30.96 -8.98 38.31
C SER A 49 -29.96 -7.80 38.26
N GLN A 50 -29.98 -6.95 39.29
CA GLN A 50 -29.05 -5.82 39.38
C GLN A 50 -27.61 -6.27 39.48
N GLN A 51 -27.32 -7.29 40.29
CA GLN A 51 -25.99 -7.86 40.45
C GLN A 51 -25.50 -8.51 39.16
N ALA A 52 -26.36 -9.24 38.46
CA ALA A 52 -26.03 -9.85 37.16
C ALA A 52 -25.73 -8.81 36.10
N GLU A 53 -26.51 -7.74 36.04
CA GLU A 53 -26.28 -6.64 35.11
C GLU A 53 -24.93 -5.96 35.35
N ALA A 54 -24.56 -5.74 36.62
CA ALA A 54 -23.27 -5.19 36.97
C ALA A 54 -22.10 -6.10 36.51
N LEU A 55 -22.24 -7.41 36.64
CA LEU A 55 -21.26 -8.38 36.16
C LEU A 55 -21.18 -8.42 34.63
N GLU A 56 -22.32 -8.39 33.95
CA GLU A 56 -22.42 -8.32 32.50
C GLU A 56 -21.68 -7.07 31.98
N ASN A 57 -21.90 -5.92 32.61
CA ASN A 57 -21.26 -4.66 32.23
C ASN A 57 -19.73 -4.70 32.41
N ARG A 58 -19.20 -5.55 33.28
CA ARG A 58 -17.76 -5.76 33.47
C ARG A 58 -17.19 -6.89 32.62
N GLY A 59 -18.02 -7.56 31.81
CA GLY A 59 -17.60 -8.69 30.99
C GLY A 59 -17.37 -9.99 31.78
N GLU A 60 -17.88 -10.08 33.03
CA GLU A 60 -17.77 -11.28 33.88
C GLU A 60 -18.94 -12.20 33.62
N TRP A 61 -18.98 -12.76 32.41
CA TRP A 61 -20.15 -13.47 31.89
C TRP A 61 -20.49 -14.77 32.64
N ALA A 62 -19.49 -15.55 33.04
CA ALA A 62 -19.70 -16.79 33.76
C ALA A 62 -20.35 -16.55 35.15
N GLN A 63 -19.92 -15.51 35.85
CA GLN A 63 -20.49 -15.12 37.13
C GLN A 63 -21.90 -14.56 36.95
N ALA A 64 -22.13 -13.76 35.92
CA ALA A 64 -23.45 -13.26 35.57
C ALA A 64 -24.42 -14.43 35.29
N ALA A 65 -23.98 -15.43 34.53
CA ALA A 65 -24.78 -16.63 34.25
C ALA A 65 -25.16 -17.36 35.52
N THR A 66 -24.27 -17.46 36.50
CA THR A 66 -24.57 -18.09 37.80
C THR A 66 -25.72 -17.38 38.50
N LEU A 67 -25.72 -16.05 38.52
CA LEU A 67 -26.82 -15.28 39.12
C LEU A 67 -28.11 -15.41 38.31
N GLN A 68 -28.05 -15.48 37.01
CA GLN A 68 -29.23 -15.73 36.17
C GLN A 68 -29.81 -17.11 36.40
N ARG A 69 -29.00 -18.13 36.67
CA ARG A 69 -29.50 -19.48 37.09
C ARG A 69 -30.25 -19.41 38.38
N GLN A 70 -29.78 -18.63 39.35
CA GLN A 70 -30.48 -18.44 40.63
C GLN A 70 -31.84 -17.75 40.42
N ARG A 71 -31.89 -16.77 39.52
CA ARG A 71 -33.15 -16.12 39.14
C ARG A 71 -34.10 -17.08 38.48
N LEU A 72 -33.62 -17.93 37.59
CA LEU A 72 -34.43 -18.92 36.89
C LEU A 72 -35.01 -19.98 37.89
N ALA A 73 -34.22 -20.35 38.92
CA ALA A 73 -34.71 -21.24 39.96
C ALA A 73 -35.89 -20.66 40.76
N LEU A 74 -35.94 -19.31 40.89
CA LEU A 74 -37.07 -18.63 41.54
C LEU A 74 -38.31 -18.55 40.63
N SER A 75 -38.10 -18.48 39.33
CA SER A 75 -39.17 -18.39 38.33
C SER A 75 -38.86 -19.33 37.16
N PRO A 76 -39.02 -20.67 37.35
CA PRO A 76 -38.80 -21.63 36.28
C PRO A 76 -39.67 -21.31 35.06
N ASP A 77 -39.16 -21.52 33.89
CA ASP A 77 -39.84 -21.25 32.60
C ASP A 77 -40.13 -19.78 32.31
N ASP A 78 -39.51 -18.84 33.05
CA ASP A 78 -39.57 -17.44 32.69
C ASP A 78 -38.78 -17.22 31.39
N VAL A 79 -39.45 -16.68 30.37
CA VAL A 79 -38.87 -16.51 29.03
C VAL A 79 -37.67 -15.60 29.04
N TRP A 80 -37.77 -14.45 29.68
CA TRP A 80 -36.72 -13.42 29.60
C TRP A 80 -35.53 -13.74 30.50
N ILE A 81 -35.75 -14.40 31.63
CA ILE A 81 -34.64 -14.90 32.48
C ILE A 81 -33.86 -15.98 31.70
N THR A 82 -34.57 -16.92 31.07
CA THR A 82 -33.95 -17.95 30.23
C THR A 82 -33.14 -17.33 29.09
N TYR A 83 -33.68 -16.31 28.46
CA TYR A 83 -32.99 -15.59 27.37
C TYR A 83 -31.71 -14.92 27.87
N ARG A 84 -31.77 -14.21 29.00
CA ARG A 84 -30.59 -13.52 29.56
C ARG A 84 -29.53 -14.52 30.00
N LEU A 85 -29.93 -15.61 30.67
CA LEU A 85 -29.01 -16.69 31.01
C LEU A 85 -28.32 -17.24 29.76
N SER A 86 -29.08 -17.52 28.73
CA SER A 86 -28.54 -18.07 27.49
C SER A 86 -27.55 -17.09 26.80
N ARG A 87 -27.81 -15.80 26.78
CA ARG A 87 -26.89 -14.79 26.29
C ARG A 87 -25.58 -14.77 27.09
N ASP A 88 -25.67 -14.81 28.42
CA ASP A 88 -24.48 -14.81 29.26
C ASP A 88 -23.67 -16.10 29.08
N LEU A 89 -24.32 -17.23 28.90
CA LEU A 89 -23.67 -18.51 28.62
C LEU A 89 -22.93 -18.50 27.28
N VAL A 90 -23.55 -17.94 26.24
CA VAL A 90 -22.88 -17.79 24.93
C VAL A 90 -21.64 -16.93 25.07
N SER A 91 -21.73 -15.79 25.75
CA SER A 91 -20.61 -14.91 26.00
C SER A 91 -19.52 -15.54 26.87
N ALA A 92 -19.88 -16.47 27.72
CA ALA A 92 -18.95 -17.26 28.55
C ALA A 92 -18.36 -18.49 27.81
N GLY A 93 -18.70 -18.70 26.54
CA GLY A 93 -18.21 -19.82 25.75
C GLY A 93 -19.00 -21.13 25.93
N GLN A 94 -20.19 -21.09 26.54
CA GLN A 94 -21.03 -22.25 26.83
C GLN A 94 -22.28 -22.27 25.93
N ARG A 95 -22.09 -22.10 24.63
CA ARG A 95 -23.20 -22.02 23.69
C ARG A 95 -24.08 -23.29 23.64
N GLY A 96 -23.48 -24.44 23.79
CA GLY A 96 -24.25 -25.72 23.78
C GLY A 96 -25.30 -25.80 24.87
N GLU A 97 -24.99 -25.35 26.08
CA GLU A 97 -25.95 -25.27 27.18
C GLU A 97 -27.02 -24.22 26.89
N ALA A 98 -26.65 -23.07 26.39
CA ALA A 98 -27.57 -21.99 26.02
C ALA A 98 -28.56 -22.47 24.94
N ASP A 99 -28.09 -23.15 23.92
CA ASP A 99 -28.95 -23.69 22.85
C ASP A 99 -29.98 -24.68 23.42
N ARG A 100 -29.55 -25.54 24.34
CA ARG A 100 -30.47 -26.51 25.00
C ARG A 100 -31.53 -25.82 25.83
N LEU A 101 -31.16 -24.78 26.59
CA LEU A 101 -32.11 -24.02 27.41
C LEU A 101 -33.19 -23.35 26.56
N MET A 102 -32.79 -22.70 25.48
CA MET A 102 -33.75 -22.03 24.61
C MET A 102 -34.63 -23.02 23.84
N LEU A 103 -34.06 -24.12 23.39
CA LEU A 103 -34.83 -25.17 22.72
C LEU A 103 -35.85 -25.82 23.65
N ASN A 104 -35.48 -26.12 24.90
CA ASN A 104 -36.38 -26.66 25.88
C ASN A 104 -37.54 -25.70 26.20
N LEU A 105 -37.23 -24.39 26.28
CA LEU A 105 -38.27 -23.37 26.49
C LEU A 105 -39.25 -23.34 25.32
N ALA A 106 -38.75 -23.44 24.08
CA ALA A 106 -39.58 -23.47 22.87
C ALA A 106 -40.53 -24.72 22.89
N HIS A 107 -40.02 -25.87 23.32
CA HIS A 107 -40.84 -27.08 23.44
C HIS A 107 -41.90 -26.97 24.53
N LYS A 108 -41.61 -26.30 25.63
CA LYS A 108 -42.57 -26.10 26.72
C LYS A 108 -43.63 -25.04 26.42
N LYS A 109 -43.28 -24.01 25.67
CA LYS A 109 -44.14 -22.87 25.36
C LYS A 109 -44.18 -22.59 23.85
N PRO A 110 -44.61 -23.53 22.99
CA PRO A 110 -44.45 -23.43 21.55
C PRO A 110 -45.30 -22.31 20.91
N THR A 111 -46.38 -21.89 21.54
CA THR A 111 -47.30 -20.86 21.02
C THR A 111 -47.23 -19.55 21.81
N ASP A 112 -46.32 -19.45 22.76
CA ASP A 112 -46.11 -18.20 23.50
C ASP A 112 -45.36 -17.19 22.67
N ALA A 113 -45.96 -16.05 22.41
CA ALA A 113 -45.37 -14.97 21.61
C ALA A 113 -44.03 -14.48 22.21
N ASP A 114 -43.92 -14.36 23.55
CA ASP A 114 -42.69 -13.94 24.19
C ASP A 114 -41.56 -14.95 23.96
N GLN A 115 -41.87 -16.25 24.02
CA GLN A 115 -40.91 -17.31 23.71
C GLN A 115 -40.43 -17.20 22.25
N VAL A 116 -41.39 -17.07 21.32
CA VAL A 116 -41.06 -16.98 19.90
C VAL A 116 -40.17 -15.78 19.63
N TYR A 117 -40.45 -14.64 20.21
CA TYR A 117 -39.65 -13.43 20.07
C TYR A 117 -38.26 -13.61 20.72
N ALA A 118 -38.20 -14.08 21.96
CA ALA A 118 -36.94 -14.27 22.68
C ALA A 118 -36.02 -15.27 21.99
N TYR A 119 -36.55 -16.36 21.49
CA TYR A 119 -35.77 -17.36 20.76
C TYR A 119 -35.33 -16.84 19.39
N GLY A 120 -36.16 -16.08 18.71
CA GLY A 120 -35.80 -15.39 17.49
C GLY A 120 -34.66 -14.41 17.72
N LEU A 121 -34.69 -13.60 18.77
CA LEU A 121 -33.59 -12.70 19.14
C LEU A 121 -32.31 -13.47 19.45
N TYR A 122 -32.42 -14.59 20.19
CA TYR A 122 -31.28 -15.43 20.52
C TYR A 122 -30.60 -15.99 19.25
N LEU A 123 -31.37 -16.57 18.36
CA LEU A 123 -30.85 -17.13 17.10
C LEU A 123 -30.19 -16.04 16.23
N SER A 124 -30.87 -14.91 16.09
CA SER A 124 -30.36 -13.78 15.32
C SER A 124 -29.07 -13.23 15.94
N GLY A 125 -29.01 -13.09 17.26
CA GLY A 125 -27.83 -12.64 17.98
C GLY A 125 -26.61 -13.56 17.81
N ASN A 126 -26.84 -14.83 17.47
CA ASN A 126 -25.79 -15.81 17.19
C ASN A 126 -25.52 -16.01 15.69
N GLY A 127 -25.97 -15.09 14.85
CA GLY A 127 -25.73 -15.15 13.41
C GLY A 127 -26.60 -16.17 12.65
N GLN A 128 -27.66 -16.68 13.28
CA GLN A 128 -28.55 -17.68 12.68
C GLN A 128 -29.87 -17.05 12.21
N ASP A 129 -29.80 -16.05 11.34
CA ASP A 129 -30.95 -15.27 10.92
C ASP A 129 -32.01 -16.11 10.20
N GLN A 130 -31.58 -17.08 9.38
CA GLN A 130 -32.54 -17.94 8.69
C GLN A 130 -33.29 -18.85 9.67
N ALA A 131 -32.59 -19.39 10.66
CA ALA A 131 -33.22 -20.20 11.73
C ALA A 131 -34.17 -19.34 12.55
N ALA A 132 -33.81 -18.07 12.80
CA ALA A 132 -34.70 -17.13 13.49
C ALA A 132 -36.00 -16.90 12.73
N LEU A 133 -35.89 -16.61 11.40
CA LEU A 133 -37.05 -16.42 10.54
C LEU A 133 -37.96 -17.65 10.50
N THR A 134 -37.37 -18.84 10.44
CA THR A 134 -38.11 -20.10 10.47
C THR A 134 -38.85 -20.28 11.77
N HIS A 135 -38.22 -19.92 12.91
CA HIS A 135 -38.85 -20.02 14.22
C HIS A 135 -40.01 -19.03 14.37
N LEU A 136 -39.86 -17.78 13.89
CA LEU A 136 -40.96 -16.81 13.90
C LEU A 136 -42.14 -17.31 13.06
N ALA A 137 -41.86 -17.90 11.90
CA ALA A 137 -42.89 -18.42 10.99
C ALA A 137 -43.67 -19.60 11.56
N ALA A 138 -43.11 -20.31 12.55
CA ALA A 138 -43.81 -21.40 13.21
C ALA A 138 -45.03 -20.91 14.01
N LEU A 139 -45.05 -19.64 14.42
CA LEU A 139 -46.24 -19.02 15.02
C LEU A 139 -47.08 -18.36 13.93
N PRO A 140 -48.38 -18.64 13.81
CA PRO A 140 -49.23 -17.99 12.82
C PRO A 140 -49.13 -16.45 12.92
N SER A 141 -49.07 -15.79 11.79
CA SER A 141 -48.91 -14.32 11.73
C SER A 141 -50.03 -13.55 12.44
N SER A 142 -51.23 -14.12 12.52
CA SER A 142 -52.34 -13.56 13.28
C SER A 142 -52.09 -13.47 14.78
N GLN A 143 -51.14 -14.25 15.31
CA GLN A 143 -50.75 -14.27 16.71
C GLN A 143 -49.46 -13.48 16.98
N TRP A 144 -48.87 -12.87 15.96
CA TRP A 144 -47.67 -12.08 16.13
C TRP A 144 -47.93 -10.80 16.90
N THR A 145 -47.02 -10.49 17.81
CA THR A 145 -46.95 -9.16 18.42
C THR A 145 -46.24 -8.18 17.51
N ASP A 146 -46.28 -6.91 17.84
CA ASP A 146 -45.54 -5.89 17.13
C ASP A 146 -44.03 -6.15 17.14
N ASN A 147 -43.52 -6.64 18.29
CA ASN A 147 -42.11 -7.01 18.42
C ASN A 147 -41.70 -8.11 17.43
N ILE A 148 -42.52 -9.13 17.24
CA ILE A 148 -42.29 -10.22 16.30
C ILE A 148 -42.31 -9.68 14.85
N ARG A 149 -43.29 -8.83 14.53
CA ARG A 149 -43.37 -8.21 13.18
C ARG A 149 -42.14 -7.39 12.88
N GLU A 150 -41.71 -6.57 13.81
CA GLU A 150 -40.51 -5.75 13.67
C GLU A 150 -39.26 -6.58 13.48
N LEU A 151 -39.08 -7.63 14.30
CA LEU A 151 -37.95 -8.55 14.17
C LEU A 151 -37.96 -9.26 12.80
N ASN A 152 -39.11 -9.77 12.38
CA ASN A 152 -39.25 -10.44 11.10
C ASN A 152 -38.90 -9.50 9.94
N GLN A 153 -39.41 -8.27 9.97
CA GLN A 153 -39.12 -7.27 8.96
C GLN A 153 -37.63 -6.91 8.93
N ARG A 154 -37.03 -6.71 10.08
CA ARG A 154 -35.57 -6.44 10.17
C ARG A 154 -34.74 -7.56 9.60
N LEU A 155 -35.03 -8.82 9.97
CA LEU A 155 -34.28 -9.97 9.48
C LEU A 155 -34.44 -10.18 7.98
N ARG A 156 -35.63 -9.97 7.44
CA ARG A 156 -35.85 -10.04 5.97
C ARG A 156 -35.12 -8.92 5.24
N SER A 157 -35.13 -7.73 5.80
CA SER A 157 -34.38 -6.60 5.24
C SER A 157 -32.87 -6.87 5.25
N ASP A 158 -32.35 -7.47 6.32
CA ASP A 158 -30.95 -7.83 6.43
C ASP A 158 -30.55 -8.86 5.38
N GLN A 159 -31.37 -9.87 5.16
CA GLN A 159 -31.11 -10.87 4.11
C GLN A 159 -31.10 -10.24 2.73
N LEU A 160 -32.03 -9.34 2.46
CA LEU A 160 -32.11 -8.65 1.19
C LEU A 160 -30.90 -7.74 0.97
N ILE A 161 -30.49 -7.00 1.98
CA ILE A 161 -29.33 -6.14 1.94
C ILE A 161 -28.05 -7.00 1.77
N ALA A 162 -27.97 -8.15 2.46
CA ALA A 162 -26.84 -9.07 2.29
C ALA A 162 -26.77 -9.62 0.85
N GLN A 163 -27.91 -9.96 0.26
CA GLN A 163 -27.98 -10.39 -1.13
C GLN A 163 -27.55 -9.29 -2.09
N ALA A 164 -28.03 -8.06 -1.85
CA ALA A 164 -27.65 -6.90 -2.65
C ALA A 164 -26.14 -6.59 -2.53
N ASN A 165 -25.57 -6.72 -1.34
CA ASN A 165 -24.13 -6.57 -1.13
C ASN A 165 -23.33 -7.62 -1.93
N ARG A 166 -23.78 -8.87 -1.96
CA ARG A 166 -23.13 -9.91 -2.77
C ARG A 166 -23.15 -9.57 -4.26
N LEU A 167 -24.27 -9.05 -4.77
CA LEU A 167 -24.36 -8.58 -6.15
C LEU A 167 -23.39 -7.44 -6.43
N ARG A 168 -23.32 -6.49 -5.51
CA ARG A 168 -22.40 -5.35 -5.64
C ARG A 168 -20.95 -5.79 -5.61
N ASP A 169 -20.57 -6.68 -4.70
CA ASP A 169 -19.21 -7.21 -4.58
C ASP A 169 -18.81 -8.01 -5.82
N GLY A 170 -19.76 -8.61 -6.50
CA GLY A 170 -19.57 -9.26 -7.78
C GLY A 170 -19.52 -8.34 -9.00
N GLY A 171 -19.44 -7.02 -8.78
CA GLY A 171 -19.40 -6.04 -9.87
C GLY A 171 -20.75 -5.67 -10.48
N GLN A 172 -21.85 -6.09 -9.86
CA GLN A 172 -23.21 -5.87 -10.35
C GLN A 172 -23.96 -4.83 -9.51
N GLU A 173 -23.36 -3.67 -9.27
CA GLU A 173 -23.92 -2.62 -8.41
C GLU A 173 -25.29 -2.13 -8.92
N ALA A 174 -25.44 -1.96 -10.22
CA ALA A 174 -26.70 -1.52 -10.80
C ALA A 174 -27.84 -2.49 -10.49
N GLN A 175 -27.58 -3.79 -10.55
CA GLN A 175 -28.56 -4.83 -10.19
C GLN A 175 -28.85 -4.84 -8.69
N ALA A 176 -27.82 -4.61 -7.86
CA ALA A 176 -27.99 -4.50 -6.41
C ALA A 176 -28.89 -3.32 -6.04
N ILE A 177 -28.67 -2.16 -6.65
CA ILE A 177 -29.50 -0.96 -6.46
C ILE A 177 -30.95 -1.23 -6.89
N ALA A 178 -31.14 -1.85 -8.06
CA ALA A 178 -32.46 -2.19 -8.56
C ALA A 178 -33.20 -3.14 -7.60
N LEU A 179 -32.50 -4.13 -7.05
CA LEU A 179 -33.08 -5.07 -6.07
C LEU A 179 -33.59 -4.33 -4.83
N LEU A 180 -32.82 -3.41 -4.29
CA LEU A 180 -33.21 -2.63 -3.11
C LEU A 180 -34.36 -1.67 -3.41
N LYS A 181 -34.39 -1.05 -4.59
CA LYS A 181 -35.43 -0.11 -5.00
C LYS A 181 -36.78 -0.77 -5.29
N GLN A 182 -36.80 -2.05 -5.56
CA GLN A 182 -38.06 -2.82 -5.75
C GLN A 182 -38.79 -3.09 -4.42
N GLN A 183 -38.12 -2.92 -3.28
CA GLN A 183 -38.69 -3.17 -1.97
C GLN A 183 -39.41 -1.92 -1.43
N PRO A 184 -40.34 -2.10 -0.45
CA PRO A 184 -40.93 -0.95 0.24
C PRO A 184 -39.83 -0.06 0.83
N GLU A 185 -40.01 1.23 0.74
CA GLU A 185 -39.06 2.19 1.28
C GLU A 185 -38.89 2.02 2.79
N SER A 186 -37.64 1.96 3.23
CA SER A 186 -37.29 1.96 4.64
C SER A 186 -36.04 2.82 4.85
N ALA A 187 -35.89 3.35 6.06
CA ALA A 187 -34.70 4.11 6.44
C ALA A 187 -33.42 3.27 6.21
N ARG A 188 -33.50 1.98 6.45
CA ARG A 188 -32.36 1.07 6.31
C ARG A 188 -31.93 0.87 4.87
N ILE A 189 -32.86 0.76 3.93
CA ILE A 189 -32.58 0.68 2.50
C ILE A 189 -31.98 2.00 2.01
N HIS A 190 -32.55 3.13 2.38
CA HIS A 190 -32.01 4.44 2.03
C HIS A 190 -30.60 4.63 2.59
N SER A 191 -30.34 4.21 3.82
CA SER A 191 -29.00 4.27 4.42
C SER A 191 -27.99 3.43 3.65
N THR A 192 -28.35 2.23 3.23
CA THR A 192 -27.51 1.37 2.41
C THR A 192 -27.21 1.98 1.05
N LEU A 193 -28.23 2.51 0.37
CA LEU A 193 -28.08 3.18 -0.92
C LEU A 193 -27.20 4.44 -0.79
N ALA A 194 -27.36 5.18 0.29
CA ALA A 194 -26.56 6.37 0.57
C ALA A 194 -25.09 6.03 0.78
N ASP A 195 -24.79 5.00 1.56
CA ASP A 195 -23.42 4.54 1.80
C ASP A 195 -22.76 4.08 0.50
N TRP A 196 -23.47 3.37 -0.34
CA TRP A 196 -22.96 2.95 -1.64
C TRP A 196 -22.69 4.14 -2.56
N ALA A 197 -23.59 5.11 -2.59
CA ALA A 197 -23.41 6.34 -3.36
C ALA A 197 -22.18 7.12 -2.89
N GLN A 198 -21.99 7.23 -1.58
CA GLN A 198 -20.81 7.87 -1.00
C GLN A 198 -19.52 7.14 -1.41
N GLN A 199 -19.51 5.82 -1.35
CA GLN A 199 -18.34 5.00 -1.70
C GLN A 199 -17.95 5.13 -3.17
N ARG A 200 -18.92 5.28 -4.08
CA ARG A 200 -18.63 5.49 -5.51
C ARG A 200 -18.42 6.96 -5.89
N GLY A 201 -18.47 7.88 -4.93
CA GLY A 201 -18.25 9.31 -5.17
C GLY A 201 -19.45 10.04 -5.79
N ASP A 202 -20.64 9.45 -5.78
CA ASP A 202 -21.88 10.08 -6.27
C ASP A 202 -22.51 10.90 -5.16
N SER A 203 -22.04 12.15 -5.00
CA SER A 203 -22.49 13.04 -3.94
C SER A 203 -23.99 13.37 -4.03
N ALA A 204 -24.51 13.58 -5.22
CA ALA A 204 -25.92 13.93 -5.40
C ALA A 204 -26.84 12.80 -4.93
N ALA A 205 -26.53 11.54 -5.32
CA ALA A 205 -27.31 10.39 -4.88
C ALA A 205 -27.16 10.16 -3.36
N ALA A 206 -25.95 10.32 -2.82
CA ALA A 206 -25.71 10.18 -1.38
C ALA A 206 -26.53 11.19 -0.57
N LEU A 207 -26.53 12.46 -0.96
CA LEU A 207 -27.32 13.51 -0.30
C LEU A 207 -28.82 13.19 -0.34
N THR A 208 -29.33 12.75 -1.48
CA THR A 208 -30.75 12.40 -1.63
C THR A 208 -31.13 11.26 -0.69
N GLU A 209 -30.33 10.22 -0.64
CA GLU A 209 -30.64 9.03 0.17
C GLU A 209 -30.48 9.29 1.67
N TYR A 210 -29.45 10.01 2.11
CA TYR A 210 -29.31 10.39 3.52
C TYR A 210 -30.44 11.30 3.98
N ASN A 211 -30.86 12.26 3.15
CA ASN A 211 -32.01 13.10 3.48
C ASN A 211 -33.32 12.31 3.56
N ALA A 212 -33.47 11.24 2.76
CA ALA A 212 -34.59 10.32 2.88
C ALA A 212 -34.61 9.58 4.22
N VAL A 213 -33.43 9.21 4.74
CA VAL A 213 -33.31 8.63 6.10
C VAL A 213 -33.76 9.66 7.13
N LEU A 214 -33.29 10.90 7.05
CA LEU A 214 -33.64 11.96 8.00
C LEU A 214 -35.11 12.35 7.95
N ALA A 215 -35.78 12.21 6.79
CA ALA A 215 -37.22 12.43 6.69
C ALA A 215 -38.02 11.43 7.54
N LYS A 216 -37.47 10.21 7.76
CA LYS A 216 -38.12 9.19 8.60
C LYS A 216 -37.63 9.24 10.05
N ASP A 217 -36.35 9.57 10.27
CA ASP A 217 -35.74 9.76 11.58
C ASP A 217 -34.82 10.98 11.57
N PRO A 218 -35.31 12.16 11.99
CA PRO A 218 -34.53 13.40 11.96
C PRO A 218 -33.28 13.39 12.86
N HIS A 219 -33.20 12.44 13.78
CA HIS A 219 -32.08 12.31 14.73
C HIS A 219 -31.14 11.15 14.39
N ASP A 220 -31.26 10.57 13.20
CA ASP A 220 -30.38 9.48 12.79
C ASP A 220 -28.93 9.97 12.72
N GLU A 221 -28.10 9.43 13.62
CA GLU A 221 -26.71 9.85 13.79
C GLU A 221 -25.87 9.52 12.55
N ASP A 222 -26.02 8.32 11.99
CA ASP A 222 -25.26 7.89 10.83
C ASP A 222 -25.59 8.71 9.59
N ALA A 223 -26.86 9.12 9.43
CA ALA A 223 -27.27 9.97 8.32
C ALA A 223 -26.64 11.37 8.43
N HIS A 224 -26.62 11.96 9.60
CA HIS A 224 -25.94 13.25 9.82
C HIS A 224 -24.44 13.16 9.58
N LEU A 225 -23.80 12.10 10.06
CA LEU A 225 -22.38 11.86 9.80
C LEU A 225 -22.10 11.65 8.32
N GLY A 226 -22.91 10.85 7.64
CA GLY A 226 -22.78 10.63 6.20
C GLY A 226 -22.93 11.91 5.40
N LEU A 227 -23.89 12.75 5.73
CA LEU A 227 -24.05 14.07 5.11
C LEU A 227 -22.85 14.97 5.35
N ALA A 228 -22.32 15.00 6.59
CA ALA A 228 -21.13 15.77 6.90
C ALA A 228 -19.92 15.32 6.09
N GLU A 229 -19.74 14.01 5.94
CA GLU A 229 -18.66 13.45 5.14
C GLU A 229 -18.78 13.80 3.65
N VAL A 230 -19.99 13.73 3.09
CA VAL A 230 -20.26 14.09 1.70
C VAL A 230 -20.02 15.57 1.46
N TYR A 231 -20.54 16.44 2.33
CA TYR A 231 -20.29 17.88 2.21
C TYR A 231 -18.82 18.23 2.35
N ALA A 232 -18.10 17.59 3.26
CA ALA A 232 -16.67 17.82 3.42
C ALA A 232 -15.90 17.40 2.17
N ALA A 233 -16.24 16.25 1.57
CA ALA A 233 -15.64 15.79 0.32
C ALA A 233 -15.89 16.77 -0.83
N ASP A 234 -17.04 17.45 -0.85
CA ASP A 234 -17.38 18.45 -1.86
C ASP A 234 -16.82 19.85 -1.54
N GLY A 235 -16.09 20.00 -0.44
CA GLY A 235 -15.51 21.27 -0.03
C GLY A 235 -16.48 22.22 0.65
N ASN A 236 -17.69 21.78 0.97
CA ASN A 236 -18.72 22.61 1.63
C ASN A 236 -18.58 22.51 3.16
N ALA A 237 -17.63 23.26 3.71
CA ALA A 237 -17.33 23.24 5.14
C ALA A 237 -18.50 23.67 6.04
N LEU A 238 -19.25 24.69 5.61
CA LEU A 238 -20.39 25.21 6.38
C LEU A 238 -21.47 24.14 6.54
N ALA A 239 -21.88 23.51 5.44
CA ALA A 239 -22.90 22.47 5.46
C ALA A 239 -22.43 21.25 6.28
N ALA A 240 -21.16 20.86 6.16
CA ALA A 240 -20.60 19.77 6.93
C ALA A 240 -20.68 20.05 8.44
N ARG A 241 -20.31 21.25 8.87
CA ARG A 241 -20.36 21.65 10.29
C ARG A 241 -21.80 21.73 10.81
N GLN A 242 -22.75 22.15 9.99
CA GLN A 242 -24.17 22.16 10.36
C GLN A 242 -24.67 20.75 10.65
N GLN A 243 -24.27 19.76 9.88
CA GLN A 243 -24.64 18.38 10.11
C GLN A 243 -23.99 17.83 11.38
N LEU A 244 -22.75 18.17 11.66
CA LEU A 244 -22.06 17.75 12.89
C LEU A 244 -22.70 18.35 14.14
N ALA A 245 -23.29 19.53 14.05
CA ALA A 245 -24.00 20.18 15.15
C ALA A 245 -25.29 19.44 15.57
N GLU A 246 -25.85 18.61 14.70
CA GLU A 246 -27.04 17.80 14.99
C GLU A 246 -26.72 16.49 15.72
N LEU A 247 -25.44 16.19 15.94
CA LEU A 247 -25.02 14.97 16.63
C LEU A 247 -25.22 15.08 18.14
N PRO A 248 -25.32 13.93 18.87
CA PRO A 248 -25.39 13.91 20.33
C PRO A 248 -24.26 14.70 20.98
N ALA A 249 -24.44 15.09 22.24
CA ALA A 249 -23.43 15.77 23.03
C ALA A 249 -22.12 14.94 23.08
N GLU A 250 -20.99 15.62 23.21
CA GLU A 250 -19.65 15.02 23.13
C GLU A 250 -19.49 13.80 24.04
N GLY A 251 -19.98 13.85 25.27
CA GLY A 251 -19.88 12.76 26.23
C GLY A 251 -20.77 11.54 25.92
N GLU A 252 -21.72 11.68 24.99
CA GLU A 252 -22.67 10.63 24.60
C GLU A 252 -22.30 9.96 23.26
N ARG A 253 -21.22 10.42 22.62
CA ARG A 253 -20.80 9.93 21.31
C ARG A 253 -20.05 8.62 21.46
N SER A 254 -20.34 7.69 20.56
CA SER A 254 -19.57 6.45 20.46
C SER A 254 -18.16 6.72 19.98
N LEU A 255 -17.28 5.74 20.17
CA LEU A 255 -15.90 5.81 19.67
C LEU A 255 -15.85 5.97 18.15
N GLY A 256 -16.70 5.24 17.43
CA GLY A 256 -16.81 5.34 15.97
C GLY A 256 -17.30 6.69 15.49
N THR A 257 -18.26 7.28 16.17
CA THR A 257 -18.75 8.63 15.87
C THR A 257 -17.65 9.66 16.04
N GLN A 258 -16.93 9.62 17.17
CA GLN A 258 -15.83 10.53 17.44
C GLN A 258 -14.72 10.40 16.39
N ARG A 259 -14.42 9.18 15.98
CA ARG A 259 -13.46 8.93 14.89
C ARG A 259 -13.91 9.58 13.57
N ARG A 260 -15.16 9.38 13.17
CA ARG A 260 -15.70 9.96 11.92
C ARG A 260 -15.69 11.49 11.95
N ILE A 261 -16.00 12.09 13.09
CA ILE A 261 -15.92 13.55 13.27
C ILE A 261 -14.47 14.03 13.08
N ALA A 262 -13.49 13.33 13.64
CA ALA A 262 -12.08 13.67 13.47
C ALA A 262 -11.67 13.61 12.00
N LEU A 263 -12.11 12.58 11.27
CA LEU A 263 -11.80 12.45 9.84
C LEU A 263 -12.45 13.56 8.99
N VAL A 264 -13.66 14.00 9.35
CA VAL A 264 -14.29 15.15 8.71
C VAL A 264 -13.47 16.42 8.95
N SER A 265 -12.97 16.64 10.16
CA SER A 265 -12.10 17.77 10.47
C SER A 265 -10.82 17.76 9.62
N ALA A 266 -10.21 16.59 9.44
CA ALA A 266 -9.04 16.44 8.58
C ALA A 266 -9.36 16.80 7.14
N GLN A 267 -10.49 16.34 6.63
CA GLN A 267 -10.91 16.61 5.25
C GLN A 267 -11.22 18.09 5.01
N LEU A 268 -11.65 18.81 6.05
CA LEU A 268 -11.86 20.26 6.00
C LEU A 268 -10.55 21.06 6.13
N GLY A 269 -9.41 20.40 6.16
CA GLY A 269 -8.09 21.02 6.16
C GLY A 269 -7.45 21.16 7.54
N ASP A 270 -8.10 20.69 8.60
CA ASP A 270 -7.56 20.75 9.97
C ASP A 270 -7.02 19.39 10.42
N THR A 271 -5.90 18.99 9.83
CA THR A 271 -5.23 17.71 10.16
C THR A 271 -4.66 17.71 11.57
N GLY A 272 -4.22 18.88 12.08
CA GLY A 272 -3.73 18.98 13.46
C GLY A 272 -4.82 18.74 14.49
N ALA A 273 -6.03 19.28 14.28
CA ALA A 273 -7.17 19.00 15.15
C ALA A 273 -7.59 17.54 15.07
N ALA A 274 -7.61 16.95 13.89
CA ALA A 274 -7.91 15.54 13.71
C ALA A 274 -6.91 14.64 14.45
N GLN A 275 -5.63 14.94 14.37
CA GLN A 275 -4.59 14.20 15.08
C GLN A 275 -4.81 14.27 16.59
N LYS A 276 -5.10 15.46 17.13
CA LYS A 276 -5.36 15.63 18.57
C LYS A 276 -6.61 14.88 19.02
N MET A 277 -7.69 14.96 18.25
CA MET A 277 -8.93 14.26 18.55
C MET A 277 -8.73 12.72 18.55
N LEU A 278 -8.07 12.19 17.55
CA LEU A 278 -7.80 10.76 17.46
C LEU A 278 -6.84 10.28 18.52
N THR A 279 -5.79 11.03 18.83
CA THR A 279 -4.85 10.69 19.91
C THR A 279 -5.55 10.67 21.26
N ALA A 280 -6.49 11.58 21.51
CA ALA A 280 -7.29 11.59 22.73
C ALA A 280 -8.20 10.36 22.87
N LEU A 281 -8.56 9.70 21.76
CA LEU A 281 -9.37 8.49 21.77
C LEU A 281 -8.56 7.21 22.02
N VAL A 282 -7.23 7.26 21.91
CA VAL A 282 -6.36 6.08 22.05
C VAL A 282 -6.55 5.35 23.39
N PRO A 283 -6.55 6.02 24.55
CA PRO A 283 -6.75 5.33 25.81
C PRO A 283 -8.10 4.60 25.87
N GLN A 284 -9.16 5.22 25.38
CA GLN A 284 -10.50 4.62 25.35
C GLN A 284 -10.55 3.41 24.41
N ALA A 285 -9.92 3.51 23.23
CA ALA A 285 -9.85 2.41 22.28
C ALA A 285 -9.07 1.22 22.82
N LYS A 286 -7.98 1.47 23.55
CA LYS A 286 -7.16 0.43 24.18
C LYS A 286 -7.88 -0.26 25.33
N ALA A 287 -8.72 0.46 26.04
CA ALA A 287 -9.47 -0.07 27.19
C ALA A 287 -10.64 -0.96 26.79
N GLN A 288 -11.11 -0.87 25.55
CA GLN A 288 -12.18 -1.70 25.02
C GLN A 288 -11.65 -3.07 24.57
N PRO A 289 -12.51 -4.12 24.60
CA PRO A 289 -12.15 -5.39 23.97
C PRO A 289 -11.80 -5.20 22.49
N PRO A 290 -10.96 -6.09 21.92
CA PRO A 290 -10.64 -6.01 20.50
C PRO A 290 -11.90 -5.99 19.64
N SER A 291 -11.99 -4.97 18.77
CA SER A 291 -13.13 -4.77 17.87
C SER A 291 -12.67 -4.04 16.60
N MET A 292 -13.49 -4.11 15.57
CA MET A 292 -13.25 -3.33 14.34
C MET A 292 -13.21 -1.82 14.65
N GLU A 293 -14.14 -1.34 15.48
CA GLU A 293 -14.22 0.07 15.85
C GLU A 293 -12.96 0.56 16.55
N SER A 294 -12.49 -0.15 17.58
CA SER A 294 -11.25 0.22 18.29
C SER A 294 -10.03 0.12 17.39
N ALA A 295 -9.96 -0.89 16.54
CA ALA A 295 -8.86 -1.05 15.59
C ALA A 295 -8.80 0.09 14.56
N MET A 296 -9.95 0.52 14.05
CA MET A 296 -10.02 1.65 13.11
C MET A 296 -9.59 2.96 13.76
N VAL A 297 -10.00 3.21 15.00
CA VAL A 297 -9.56 4.39 15.76
C VAL A 297 -8.05 4.39 15.94
N LEU A 298 -7.48 3.27 16.38
CA LEU A 298 -6.04 3.15 16.61
C LEU A 298 -5.24 3.28 15.32
N ARG A 299 -5.70 2.66 14.24
CA ARG A 299 -5.08 2.80 12.93
C ARG A 299 -5.07 4.25 12.45
N ASP A 300 -6.22 4.92 12.52
CA ASP A 300 -6.33 6.31 12.08
C ASP A 300 -5.52 7.25 12.98
N ALA A 301 -5.53 7.04 14.29
CA ALA A 301 -4.69 7.80 15.21
C ALA A 301 -3.20 7.67 14.85
N ALA A 302 -2.74 6.45 14.56
CA ALA A 302 -1.36 6.21 14.16
C ALA A 302 -1.02 6.92 12.84
N ARG A 303 -1.91 6.86 11.85
CA ARG A 303 -1.71 7.52 10.57
C ARG A 303 -1.56 9.03 10.71
N TYR A 304 -2.43 9.68 11.47
CA TYR A 304 -2.36 11.13 11.68
C TYR A 304 -1.19 11.55 12.60
N GLN A 305 -0.83 10.72 13.56
CA GLN A 305 0.38 10.94 14.36
C GLN A 305 1.63 10.96 13.49
N ALA A 306 1.73 10.01 12.56
CA ALA A 306 2.84 9.95 11.61
C ALA A 306 2.86 11.18 10.68
N GLN A 307 1.70 11.60 10.17
CA GLN A 307 1.58 12.76 9.30
C GLN A 307 1.94 14.07 10.04
N ASP A 308 1.66 14.14 11.34
CA ASP A 308 1.94 15.32 12.17
C ASP A 308 3.37 15.32 12.75
N GLY A 309 4.26 14.48 12.23
CA GLY A 309 5.67 14.46 12.63
C GLY A 309 5.98 13.69 13.90
N ASN A 310 5.11 12.77 14.32
CA ASN A 310 5.29 11.92 15.50
C ASN A 310 5.40 10.43 15.14
N PRO A 311 6.39 10.00 14.32
CA PRO A 311 6.46 8.64 13.83
C PRO A 311 6.68 7.59 14.92
N GLN A 312 7.41 7.92 15.99
CA GLN A 312 7.67 6.98 17.08
C GLN A 312 6.39 6.71 17.89
N GLN A 313 5.60 7.74 18.15
CA GLN A 313 4.30 7.58 18.77
C GLN A 313 3.36 6.76 17.88
N ALA A 314 3.39 7.01 16.59
CA ALA A 314 2.58 6.26 15.61
C ALA A 314 2.93 4.78 15.61
N LEU A 315 4.21 4.43 15.65
CA LEU A 315 4.64 3.02 15.73
C LEU A 315 4.11 2.34 17.00
N GLU A 316 4.14 3.02 18.13
CA GLU A 316 3.56 2.49 19.37
C GLU A 316 2.05 2.29 19.26
N THR A 317 1.35 3.23 18.63
CA THR A 317 -0.09 3.12 18.38
C THR A 317 -0.42 1.98 17.43
N TYR A 318 0.40 1.71 16.41
CA TYR A 318 0.20 0.55 15.53
C TYR A 318 0.32 -0.78 16.27
N LYS A 319 1.18 -0.87 17.29
CA LYS A 319 1.24 -2.08 18.14
C LYS A 319 -0.10 -2.33 18.84
N ASP A 320 -0.73 -1.28 19.32
CA ASP A 320 -2.07 -1.38 19.92
C ASP A 320 -3.14 -1.71 18.88
N ALA A 321 -3.03 -1.13 17.68
CA ALA A 321 -3.94 -1.43 16.57
C ALA A 321 -3.86 -2.90 16.14
N MET A 322 -2.69 -3.51 16.19
CA MET A 322 -2.51 -4.94 15.90
C MET A 322 -3.29 -5.82 16.88
N VAL A 323 -3.30 -5.46 18.16
CA VAL A 323 -4.09 -6.17 19.17
C VAL A 323 -5.59 -5.98 18.92
N ALA A 324 -6.01 -4.74 18.69
CA ALA A 324 -7.42 -4.42 18.45
C ALA A 324 -7.97 -5.06 17.18
N ALA A 325 -7.17 -5.16 16.14
CA ALA A 325 -7.54 -5.83 14.89
C ALA A 325 -7.40 -7.35 14.95
N GLN A 326 -6.94 -7.90 16.07
CA GLN A 326 -6.71 -9.34 16.27
C GLN A 326 -5.64 -9.93 15.33
N VAL A 327 -4.68 -9.11 14.93
CA VAL A 327 -3.46 -9.57 14.24
C VAL A 327 -2.61 -10.39 15.21
N THR A 328 -2.62 -10.02 16.48
CA THR A 328 -1.91 -10.68 17.56
C THR A 328 -2.76 -10.65 18.84
N PRO A 329 -2.70 -11.70 19.69
CA PRO A 329 -3.39 -11.66 20.97
C PRO A 329 -2.72 -10.74 22.00
N THR A 330 -1.42 -10.47 21.86
CA THR A 330 -0.64 -9.65 22.80
C THR A 330 0.16 -8.57 22.06
N ARG A 331 0.39 -7.46 22.75
CA ARG A 331 1.18 -6.35 22.20
C ARG A 331 2.64 -6.80 22.00
N PRO A 332 3.22 -6.60 20.80
CA PRO A 332 4.62 -6.97 20.55
C PRO A 332 5.57 -6.14 21.41
N GLN A 333 6.61 -6.79 21.97
CA GLN A 333 7.54 -6.17 22.92
C GLN A 333 8.87 -5.76 22.27
N ASP A 334 9.22 -6.35 21.15
CA ASP A 334 10.48 -6.11 20.46
C ASP A 334 10.27 -5.89 18.96
N ASN A 335 11.29 -5.36 18.30
CA ASN A 335 11.20 -5.02 16.88
C ASN A 335 11.08 -6.27 16.00
N ASP A 336 11.71 -7.38 16.34
CA ASP A 336 11.59 -8.60 15.55
C ASP A 336 10.17 -9.16 15.58
N THR A 337 9.54 -9.19 16.73
CA THR A 337 8.14 -9.63 16.86
C THR A 337 7.20 -8.66 16.13
N PHE A 338 7.40 -7.35 16.33
CA PHE A 338 6.58 -6.33 15.68
C PHE A 338 6.65 -6.41 14.15
N THR A 339 7.86 -6.46 13.60
CA THR A 339 8.03 -6.50 12.15
C THR A 339 7.59 -7.82 11.54
N ARG A 340 7.75 -8.93 12.26
CA ARG A 340 7.22 -10.23 11.82
C ARG A 340 5.69 -10.18 11.69
N LEU A 341 5.00 -9.49 12.58
CA LEU A 341 3.55 -9.31 12.52
C LEU A 341 3.11 -8.45 11.33
N THR A 342 3.99 -7.70 10.71
CA THR A 342 3.66 -6.93 9.49
C THR A 342 3.63 -7.77 8.23
N ARG A 343 4.09 -9.02 8.26
CA ARG A 343 4.06 -9.91 7.10
C ARG A 343 2.63 -10.10 6.60
N ASN A 344 2.48 -10.14 5.28
CA ASN A 344 1.18 -10.36 4.67
C ASN A 344 0.61 -11.74 5.05
N ASP A 345 -0.71 -11.80 5.11
CA ASP A 345 -1.47 -13.05 5.26
C ASP A 345 -2.64 -12.98 4.29
N GLU A 346 -2.73 -13.95 3.38
CA GLU A 346 -3.78 -13.96 2.36
C GLU A 346 -5.19 -14.12 2.94
N LYS A 347 -5.29 -14.60 4.17
CA LYS A 347 -6.56 -14.76 4.88
C LYS A 347 -7.04 -13.48 5.57
N ASP A 348 -6.21 -12.44 5.60
CA ASP A 348 -6.56 -11.18 6.24
C ASP A 348 -7.73 -10.50 5.55
N ASP A 349 -8.61 -9.91 6.37
CA ASP A 349 -9.56 -8.92 5.89
C ASP A 349 -8.84 -7.60 5.54
N TRP A 350 -9.60 -6.63 5.05
CA TRP A 350 -9.05 -5.34 4.66
C TRP A 350 -8.42 -4.57 5.82
N LEU A 351 -8.97 -4.71 7.03
CA LEU A 351 -8.49 -3.99 8.21
C LEU A 351 -7.16 -4.56 8.72
N LYS A 352 -7.05 -5.86 8.87
CA LYS A 352 -5.79 -6.52 9.25
C LYS A 352 -4.71 -6.24 8.21
N ARG A 353 -5.05 -6.36 6.94
CA ARG A 353 -4.13 -6.04 5.84
C ARG A 353 -3.65 -4.59 5.92
N GLY A 354 -4.56 -3.66 6.16
CA GLY A 354 -4.22 -2.25 6.30
C GLY A 354 -3.33 -1.96 7.50
N VAL A 355 -3.61 -2.54 8.65
CA VAL A 355 -2.79 -2.36 9.86
C VAL A 355 -1.37 -2.89 9.64
N ARG A 356 -1.24 -4.11 9.09
CA ARG A 356 0.08 -4.69 8.79
C ARG A 356 0.86 -3.83 7.80
N SER A 357 0.24 -3.43 6.72
CA SER A 357 0.85 -2.64 5.66
C SER A 357 1.27 -1.25 6.14
N ASP A 358 0.39 -0.54 6.83
CA ASP A 358 0.68 0.80 7.36
C ASP A 358 1.84 0.75 8.36
N ALA A 359 1.85 -0.23 9.25
CA ALA A 359 2.91 -0.42 10.24
C ALA A 359 4.26 -0.74 9.56
N ALA A 360 4.25 -1.60 8.56
CA ALA A 360 5.43 -1.96 7.78
C ALA A 360 6.02 -0.73 7.09
N ASP A 361 5.19 0.03 6.40
CA ASP A 361 5.63 1.19 5.63
C ASP A 361 6.25 2.26 6.54
N LEU A 362 5.62 2.57 7.67
CA LEU A 362 6.14 3.53 8.61
C LEU A 362 7.45 3.06 9.24
N TYR A 363 7.51 1.80 9.66
CA TYR A 363 8.72 1.25 10.28
C TYR A 363 9.91 1.33 9.31
N ARG A 364 9.71 0.93 8.06
CA ARG A 364 10.76 0.96 7.05
C ARG A 364 11.15 2.39 6.69
N GLN A 365 10.19 3.31 6.68
CA GLN A 365 10.47 4.73 6.45
C GLN A 365 11.38 5.32 7.54
N GLN A 366 11.27 4.85 8.77
CA GLN A 366 12.03 5.35 9.91
C GLN A 366 13.36 4.62 10.15
N ASP A 367 13.65 3.59 9.37
CA ASP A 367 14.89 2.83 9.52
C ASP A 367 16.06 3.51 8.81
N LEU A 368 17.26 3.30 9.35
CA LEU A 368 18.51 3.69 8.71
C LEU A 368 19.10 2.46 8.04
N ASN A 369 19.35 2.54 6.74
CA ASN A 369 19.94 1.45 5.96
C ASN A 369 21.29 1.88 5.40
N VAL A 370 22.23 0.95 5.39
CA VAL A 370 23.52 1.10 4.72
C VAL A 370 23.68 -0.06 3.75
N THR A 371 23.94 0.26 2.48
CA THR A 371 24.12 -0.76 1.44
C THR A 371 25.50 -0.60 0.82
N LEU A 372 26.22 -1.71 0.72
CA LEU A 372 27.47 -1.82 -0.03
C LEU A 372 27.23 -2.80 -1.17
N GLU A 373 27.51 -2.37 -2.38
CA GLU A 373 27.30 -3.18 -3.58
C GLU A 373 28.48 -3.10 -4.52
N HIS A 374 28.79 -4.19 -5.18
CA HIS A 374 29.78 -4.24 -6.24
C HIS A 374 29.10 -4.75 -7.51
N ASP A 375 29.23 -4.00 -8.60
CA ASP A 375 28.62 -4.28 -9.89
C ASP A 375 29.70 -4.40 -10.96
N PHE A 376 29.76 -5.56 -11.63
CA PHE A 376 30.56 -5.80 -12.82
C PHE A 376 29.67 -5.60 -14.04
N TRP A 377 30.10 -4.80 -14.98
CA TRP A 377 29.30 -4.51 -16.17
C TRP A 377 30.17 -4.32 -17.39
N GLY A 378 29.58 -4.55 -18.56
CA GLY A 378 30.32 -4.41 -19.79
C GLY A 378 29.59 -4.90 -21.02
N SER A 379 30.24 -4.72 -22.14
CA SER A 379 29.79 -5.18 -23.44
C SER A 379 30.99 -5.46 -24.35
N SER A 380 30.85 -6.43 -25.23
CA SER A 380 31.88 -6.79 -26.19
C SER A 380 32.01 -5.70 -27.28
N GLY A 381 33.20 -5.47 -27.72
CA GLY A 381 33.48 -4.50 -28.79
C GLY A 381 34.93 -4.59 -29.28
N THR A 382 35.42 -3.48 -29.83
CA THR A 382 36.78 -3.38 -30.34
C THR A 382 37.70 -2.86 -29.25
N GLY A 383 38.82 -3.55 -29.01
CA GLY A 383 39.82 -3.13 -28.05
C GLY A 383 40.35 -1.74 -28.33
N GLY A 384 40.42 -0.91 -27.28
CA GLY A 384 40.84 0.49 -27.34
C GLY A 384 39.70 1.49 -27.20
N TYR A 385 38.44 1.15 -27.54
CA TYR A 385 37.33 2.11 -27.46
C TYR A 385 35.96 1.55 -27.13
N SER A 386 35.64 0.30 -27.48
CA SER A 386 34.27 -0.23 -27.28
C SER A 386 34.22 -1.61 -26.61
N ASP A 387 35.35 -2.24 -26.34
CA ASP A 387 35.41 -3.48 -25.56
C ASP A 387 35.38 -3.15 -24.07
N LEU A 388 34.19 -2.92 -23.54
CA LEU A 388 33.99 -2.37 -22.22
C LEU A 388 33.98 -3.48 -21.13
N LYS A 389 34.86 -3.29 -20.15
CA LYS A 389 34.91 -4.04 -18.91
C LYS A 389 34.97 -3.04 -17.76
N ALA A 390 33.93 -3.00 -16.97
CA ALA A 390 33.81 -2.01 -15.93
C ALA A 390 33.35 -2.62 -14.63
N HIS A 391 33.65 -1.96 -13.54
CA HIS A 391 33.07 -2.30 -12.25
C HIS A 391 32.83 -1.04 -11.44
N THR A 392 31.77 -1.09 -10.62
CA THR A 392 31.37 0.01 -9.77
C THR A 392 31.18 -0.52 -8.36
N THR A 393 31.81 0.12 -7.39
CA THR A 393 31.56 -0.14 -5.96
C THR A 393 30.72 1.01 -5.43
N MET A 394 29.56 0.68 -4.86
CA MET A 394 28.58 1.66 -4.39
C MET A 394 28.40 1.55 -2.89
N LEU A 395 28.41 2.67 -2.20
CA LEU A 395 28.02 2.79 -0.81
C LEU A 395 26.88 3.78 -0.73
N GLN A 396 25.75 3.37 -0.16
CA GLN A 396 24.60 4.23 0.03
C GLN A 396 24.10 4.15 1.45
N VAL A 397 23.81 5.29 2.05
CA VAL A 397 23.18 5.43 3.35
C VAL A 397 21.80 6.08 3.13
N ASP A 398 20.75 5.40 3.59
CA ASP A 398 19.38 5.89 3.55
C ASP A 398 18.90 6.17 4.96
N ALA A 399 18.28 7.31 5.17
CA ALA A 399 17.79 7.72 6.48
C ALA A 399 16.46 8.48 6.34
N PRO A 400 15.61 8.49 7.39
CA PRO A 400 14.40 9.30 7.34
C PRO A 400 14.73 10.79 7.37
N LEU A 401 13.97 11.57 6.61
CA LEU A 401 14.01 13.03 6.65
C LEU A 401 12.64 13.57 6.29
N ALA A 402 12.05 14.38 7.19
CA ALA A 402 10.69 14.88 7.03
C ALA A 402 9.71 13.72 6.82
N ASP A 403 8.80 13.80 5.86
CA ASP A 403 7.84 12.76 5.50
C ASP A 403 8.34 11.82 4.39
N GLY A 404 9.65 11.71 4.24
CA GLY A 404 10.30 10.90 3.23
C GLY A 404 11.62 10.31 3.69
N ARG A 405 12.44 9.94 2.73
CA ARG A 405 13.77 9.37 2.97
C ARG A 405 14.82 10.13 2.19
N MET A 406 15.91 10.44 2.85
CA MET A 406 17.11 10.98 2.20
C MET A 406 18.10 9.87 1.94
N PHE A 407 18.94 10.07 0.95
CA PHE A 407 20.10 9.22 0.76
C PHE A 407 21.35 10.06 0.52
N PHE A 408 22.46 9.50 0.90
CA PHE A 408 23.81 9.91 0.47
C PHE A 408 24.48 8.67 -0.12
N ARG A 409 25.12 8.84 -1.28
CA ARG A 409 25.83 7.74 -1.93
C ARG A 409 27.13 8.19 -2.57
N SER A 410 28.03 7.21 -2.73
CA SER A 410 29.25 7.36 -3.49
C SER A 410 29.45 6.12 -4.35
N ASP A 411 29.74 6.32 -5.62
CA ASP A 411 30.05 5.25 -6.57
C ASP A 411 31.53 5.35 -6.98
N LEU A 412 32.30 4.32 -6.76
CA LEU A 412 33.67 4.19 -7.25
C LEU A 412 33.61 3.44 -8.56
N VAL A 413 33.91 4.11 -9.66
CA VAL A 413 33.75 3.57 -11.02
C VAL A 413 35.14 3.34 -11.64
N ASN A 414 35.33 2.17 -12.22
CA ASN A 414 36.49 1.84 -13.03
C ASN A 414 36.00 1.34 -14.40
N MET A 415 36.47 1.94 -15.47
CA MET A 415 36.11 1.53 -16.82
C MET A 415 37.40 1.27 -17.64
N ASP A 416 37.42 0.11 -18.29
CA ASP A 416 38.53 -0.34 -19.15
C ASP A 416 38.00 -0.76 -20.51
N VAL A 417 38.53 -0.22 -21.57
CA VAL A 417 38.12 -0.54 -22.95
C VAL A 417 39.22 -1.24 -23.75
N GLY A 418 40.27 -1.67 -23.10
CA GLY A 418 41.33 -2.44 -23.70
C GLY A 418 42.36 -1.59 -24.45
N SER A 419 43.12 -2.23 -25.30
CA SER A 419 44.21 -1.63 -26.08
C SER A 419 43.95 -1.76 -27.57
N PHE A 420 44.43 -0.80 -28.34
CA PHE A 420 44.36 -0.84 -29.81
C PHE A 420 45.22 -1.98 -30.37
N SER A 421 44.73 -2.63 -31.41
CA SER A 421 45.56 -3.52 -32.23
C SER A 421 46.47 -2.69 -33.12
N THR A 422 47.75 -2.96 -33.12
CA THR A 422 48.74 -2.24 -33.87
C THR A 422 49.35 -3.11 -34.95
N ASP A 423 49.93 -2.46 -35.99
CA ASP A 423 50.69 -3.12 -37.04
C ASP A 423 52.12 -3.49 -36.54
N LYS A 424 52.97 -4.01 -37.42
CA LYS A 424 54.32 -4.43 -37.09
C LYS A 424 55.19 -3.29 -36.53
N ASN A 425 54.88 -2.07 -36.85
CA ASN A 425 55.63 -0.87 -36.46
C ASN A 425 55.00 -0.17 -35.23
N GLY A 426 53.97 -0.74 -34.64
CA GLY A 426 53.28 -0.15 -33.49
C GLY A 426 52.30 0.94 -33.80
N TYR A 427 51.79 1.00 -35.04
CA TYR A 427 50.84 2.01 -35.47
C TYR A 427 49.46 1.43 -35.72
N HIS A 428 48.45 2.28 -35.67
CA HIS A 428 47.08 1.94 -36.02
C HIS A 428 46.36 3.14 -36.69
N LYS A 429 45.28 2.82 -37.41
CA LYS A 429 44.37 3.79 -38.01
C LYS A 429 42.94 3.57 -37.58
N GLU A 430 42.76 3.18 -36.32
CA GLU A 430 41.42 2.96 -35.77
C GLU A 430 40.60 4.24 -35.83
N GLN A 431 39.30 4.06 -35.97
CA GLN A 431 38.34 5.16 -35.99
C GLN A 431 38.08 5.66 -34.59
N TRP A 432 39.09 6.21 -33.97
CA TRP A 432 39.07 6.79 -32.62
C TRP A 432 39.95 8.06 -32.63
N GLY A 433 39.43 9.14 -32.01
CA GLY A 433 40.14 10.41 -32.01
C GLY A 433 40.38 10.89 -33.46
N THR A 434 41.61 11.18 -33.78
CA THR A 434 42.05 11.59 -35.14
C THR A 434 42.89 10.55 -35.84
N CYS A 435 42.91 9.30 -35.35
CA CYS A 435 43.77 8.24 -35.87
C CYS A 435 43.42 7.78 -37.29
N ASP A 436 42.17 8.00 -37.72
CA ASP A 436 41.72 7.72 -39.09
C ASP A 436 42.27 8.71 -40.11
N LEU A 437 42.59 9.93 -39.69
CA LEU A 437 43.19 10.97 -40.54
C LEU A 437 44.74 10.84 -40.63
N ALA A 438 45.36 10.74 -39.46
CA ALA A 438 46.77 10.52 -39.32
C ALA A 438 46.98 9.28 -38.46
N ARG A 439 47.74 8.31 -38.95
CA ARG A 439 47.97 7.10 -38.18
C ARG A 439 48.49 7.46 -36.79
N CYS A 440 48.06 6.72 -35.82
CA CYS A 440 48.44 6.86 -34.41
C CYS A 440 49.39 5.76 -34.00
N ASN A 441 50.24 6.04 -33.01
CA ASN A 441 51.09 5.05 -32.43
C ASN A 441 50.60 4.74 -31.01
N GLY A 442 50.78 3.48 -30.59
CA GLY A 442 50.52 3.13 -29.24
C GLY A 442 49.59 1.91 -29.06
N SER A 443 49.88 1.19 -28.03
CA SER A 443 49.13 0.03 -27.59
C SER A 443 48.73 0.15 -26.12
N ALA A 444 48.77 1.33 -25.53
CA ALA A 444 48.42 1.56 -24.14
C ALA A 444 46.99 1.19 -23.85
N ASN A 445 46.78 0.58 -22.72
CA ASN A 445 45.44 0.26 -22.27
C ASN A 445 44.63 1.52 -21.94
N GLN A 446 43.42 1.57 -22.45
CA GLN A 446 42.52 2.71 -22.25
C GLN A 446 41.62 2.43 -21.04
N SER A 447 41.84 3.16 -19.95
CA SER A 447 41.07 3.00 -18.74
C SER A 447 41.00 4.29 -17.95
N ASP A 448 39.90 4.50 -17.24
CA ASP A 448 39.73 5.59 -16.30
C ASP A 448 39.01 5.12 -15.02
N SER A 449 39.32 5.81 -13.93
CA SER A 449 38.70 5.59 -12.63
C SER A 449 38.25 6.91 -12.02
N GLY A 450 37.18 6.87 -11.28
CA GLY A 450 36.69 8.07 -10.61
C GLY A 450 35.63 7.72 -9.56
N ALA A 451 35.25 8.73 -8.79
CA ALA A 451 34.23 8.60 -7.74
C ALA A 451 33.13 9.63 -7.96
N SER A 452 31.90 9.18 -8.05
CA SER A 452 30.74 10.08 -8.03
C SER A 452 30.18 10.15 -6.61
N VAL A 453 29.60 11.30 -6.30
CA VAL A 453 28.86 11.54 -5.05
C VAL A 453 27.49 12.06 -5.41
N ALA A 454 26.49 11.67 -4.63
CA ALA A 454 25.13 12.12 -4.84
C ALA A 454 24.36 12.15 -3.53
N VAL A 455 23.39 13.05 -3.46
CA VAL A 455 22.42 13.15 -2.39
C VAL A 455 21.02 13.24 -3.01
N GLY A 456 20.02 12.82 -2.26
CA GLY A 456 18.65 12.93 -2.74
C GLY A 456 17.64 12.74 -1.64
N TRP A 457 16.40 12.96 -2.00
CA TRP A 457 15.26 12.81 -1.13
C TRP A 457 14.05 12.33 -1.94
N LYS A 458 13.26 11.45 -1.34
CA LYS A 458 12.04 10.93 -1.96
C LYS A 458 10.95 10.67 -0.94
N ASN A 459 9.73 10.83 -1.38
CA ASN A 459 8.53 10.30 -0.75
C ASN A 459 7.61 9.69 -1.83
N ASP A 460 6.36 9.45 -1.52
CA ASP A 460 5.41 8.86 -2.47
C ASP A 460 5.09 9.79 -3.66
N THR A 461 5.27 11.10 -3.50
CA THR A 461 4.94 12.11 -4.51
C THR A 461 6.17 12.65 -5.23
N TRP A 462 7.24 12.96 -4.50
CA TRP A 462 8.43 13.63 -5.01
C TRP A 462 9.64 12.73 -4.94
N ASN A 463 10.51 12.86 -5.96
CA ASN A 463 11.81 12.22 -5.98
C ASN A 463 12.82 13.20 -6.59
N ALA A 464 13.86 13.53 -5.86
CA ALA A 464 14.88 14.47 -6.30
C ALA A 464 16.26 13.94 -5.95
N ASP A 465 17.21 14.17 -6.84
CA ASP A 465 18.61 13.89 -6.58
C ASP A 465 19.51 14.91 -7.27
N ILE A 466 20.70 15.08 -6.71
CA ILE A 466 21.78 15.86 -7.30
C ILE A 466 23.09 15.17 -6.98
N GLY A 467 23.97 15.12 -7.95
CA GLY A 467 25.27 14.50 -7.79
C GLY A 467 26.19 14.81 -8.93
N THR A 468 27.28 14.06 -9.01
CA THR A 468 28.31 14.24 -10.04
C THR A 468 28.50 12.98 -10.87
N THR A 469 28.98 13.14 -12.09
CA THR A 469 29.63 12.04 -12.80
C THR A 469 30.97 11.75 -12.12
N PRO A 470 31.63 10.61 -12.41
CA PRO A 470 32.81 10.24 -11.64
C PRO A 470 33.91 11.32 -11.69
N ILE A 471 34.27 11.82 -10.50
CA ILE A 471 35.37 12.76 -10.33
C ILE A 471 36.68 11.97 -10.50
N GLY A 472 37.49 12.38 -11.43
CA GLY A 472 38.69 11.65 -11.86
C GLY A 472 38.63 11.25 -13.33
N PHE A 473 37.46 11.24 -13.94
CA PHE A 473 37.34 11.12 -15.40
C PHE A 473 37.68 12.44 -16.09
N ASN A 474 37.90 12.38 -17.38
CA ASN A 474 38.32 13.57 -18.15
C ASN A 474 37.24 14.66 -18.23
N VAL A 475 35.98 14.27 -18.21
CA VAL A 475 34.84 15.19 -18.21
C VAL A 475 33.99 14.89 -16.98
N VAL A 476 33.78 15.89 -16.13
CA VAL A 476 33.00 15.78 -14.89
C VAL A 476 31.91 16.84 -14.92
N ASP A 477 30.68 16.43 -14.66
CA ASP A 477 29.52 17.31 -14.64
C ASP A 477 28.64 17.07 -13.42
N VAL A 478 27.88 18.08 -13.03
CA VAL A 478 26.79 17.95 -12.09
C VAL A 478 25.57 17.40 -12.82
N VAL A 479 24.92 16.40 -12.23
CA VAL A 479 23.74 15.75 -12.78
C VAL A 479 22.67 15.62 -11.71
N GLY A 480 21.45 15.32 -12.11
CA GLY A 480 20.36 15.15 -11.18
C GLY A 480 19.01 15.06 -11.86
N SER A 481 17.98 14.90 -11.07
CA SER A 481 16.60 14.87 -11.56
C SER A 481 15.62 15.33 -10.51
N LEU A 482 14.41 15.68 -10.98
CA LEU A 482 13.24 15.96 -10.17
C LEU A 482 12.05 15.26 -10.82
N SER A 483 11.33 14.46 -10.03
CA SER A 483 10.15 13.75 -10.48
C SER A 483 8.96 14.05 -9.57
N TYR A 484 7.78 14.14 -10.17
CA TYR A 484 6.51 14.27 -9.48
C TYR A 484 5.60 13.14 -9.94
N SER A 485 5.05 12.39 -8.99
CA SER A 485 4.13 11.27 -9.24
C SER A 485 2.80 11.50 -8.54
N ASN A 486 1.72 11.24 -9.25
CA ASN A 486 0.37 11.30 -8.67
C ASN A 486 -0.57 10.42 -9.50
N ASP A 487 -1.85 10.41 -9.11
CA ASP A 487 -2.87 9.62 -9.77
C ASP A 487 -4.00 10.52 -10.28
N LEU A 488 -4.53 10.16 -11.46
CA LEU A 488 -5.78 10.68 -11.99
C LEU A 488 -6.78 9.51 -12.02
N GLY A 489 -7.49 9.30 -10.90
CA GLY A 489 -8.31 8.11 -10.72
C GLY A 489 -7.45 6.84 -10.75
N PRO A 490 -7.75 5.86 -11.64
CA PRO A 490 -6.97 4.63 -11.74
C PRO A 490 -5.67 4.78 -12.55
N LEU A 491 -5.43 5.93 -13.17
CA LEU A 491 -4.25 6.21 -14.00
C LEU A 491 -3.16 6.85 -13.16
N GLY A 492 -2.04 6.17 -12.98
CA GLY A 492 -0.84 6.73 -12.37
C GLY A 492 -0.01 7.49 -13.41
N TYR A 493 0.55 8.63 -13.04
CA TYR A 493 1.43 9.38 -13.90
C TYR A 493 2.65 9.90 -13.16
N THR A 494 3.75 10.04 -13.88
CA THR A 494 5.00 10.63 -13.37
C THR A 494 5.52 11.63 -14.39
N LEU A 495 5.82 12.84 -13.92
CA LEU A 495 6.51 13.85 -14.67
C LEU A 495 7.96 13.92 -14.20
N ASN A 496 8.90 13.99 -15.11
CA ASN A 496 10.33 14.00 -14.81
C ASN A 496 11.06 15.07 -15.57
N ALA A 497 11.99 15.75 -14.92
CA ALA A 497 12.98 16.61 -15.53
C ALA A 497 14.37 16.14 -15.06
N HIS A 498 15.34 16.03 -15.97
CA HIS A 498 16.61 15.42 -15.63
C HIS A 498 17.79 15.96 -16.45
N ARG A 499 18.97 15.77 -15.86
CA ARG A 499 20.26 15.79 -16.53
C ARG A 499 20.98 14.52 -16.12
N ARG A 500 21.17 13.60 -17.07
CA ARG A 500 21.77 12.29 -16.82
C ARG A 500 22.92 12.02 -17.77
N PRO A 501 23.97 11.30 -17.35
CA PRO A 501 25.02 10.88 -18.24
C PRO A 501 24.54 9.73 -19.13
N ILE A 502 25.22 9.59 -20.27
CA ILE A 502 25.19 8.39 -21.09
C ILE A 502 26.37 7.53 -20.65
N SER A 503 26.09 6.31 -20.18
CA SER A 503 27.10 5.48 -19.50
C SER A 503 27.53 4.24 -20.30
N SER A 504 27.04 4.06 -21.51
CA SER A 504 27.26 2.85 -22.32
C SER A 504 28.66 2.71 -22.88
N SER A 505 29.45 3.77 -22.91
CA SER A 505 30.85 3.76 -23.35
C SER A 505 31.71 4.67 -22.48
N LEU A 506 33.01 4.43 -22.47
CA LEU A 506 33.97 5.28 -21.76
C LEU A 506 33.95 6.69 -22.31
N LEU A 507 33.90 6.83 -23.64
CA LEU A 507 33.84 8.13 -24.30
C LEU A 507 32.60 8.93 -23.89
N ALA A 508 31.43 8.33 -23.99
CA ALA A 508 30.16 8.99 -23.65
C ALA A 508 30.08 9.33 -22.15
N PHE A 509 30.54 8.45 -21.30
CA PHE A 509 30.42 8.63 -19.85
C PHE A 509 31.47 9.56 -19.27
N GLY A 510 32.74 9.24 -19.53
CA GLY A 510 33.86 9.91 -18.89
C GLY A 510 34.61 10.92 -19.78
N GLY A 511 34.38 10.86 -21.06
CA GLY A 511 35.24 11.56 -22.03
C GLY A 511 36.60 10.89 -22.18
N GLN A 512 37.26 11.15 -23.28
CA GLN A 512 38.60 10.65 -23.55
C GLN A 512 39.48 11.76 -24.11
N LYS A 513 40.76 11.57 -24.00
CA LYS A 513 41.76 12.47 -24.50
C LYS A 513 42.50 11.79 -25.65
N ASP A 514 42.61 12.48 -26.77
CA ASP A 514 43.42 12.00 -27.88
C ASP A 514 44.92 12.10 -27.51
N ASN A 515 45.42 11.04 -26.87
CA ASN A 515 46.81 10.95 -26.43
C ASN A 515 47.72 10.34 -27.50
N SER A 516 47.12 10.04 -28.67
CA SER A 516 47.89 9.50 -29.81
C SER A 516 48.70 10.56 -30.49
N SER A 517 49.52 10.15 -31.46
CA SER A 517 50.26 11.07 -32.33
C SER A 517 49.46 11.48 -33.56
N GLY A 518 48.12 11.43 -33.48
CA GLY A 518 47.23 11.83 -34.58
C GLY A 518 47.17 13.35 -34.83
N ALA A 519 46.17 13.76 -35.60
CA ALA A 519 46.06 15.16 -36.06
C ALA A 519 45.73 16.14 -34.92
N HIS A 520 45.13 15.66 -33.82
CA HIS A 520 44.75 16.45 -32.66
C HIS A 520 45.18 15.84 -31.34
N PRO A 521 46.49 15.65 -31.09
CA PRO A 521 46.94 15.09 -29.85
C PRO A 521 46.60 16.02 -28.67
N GLY A 522 46.13 15.45 -27.57
CA GLY A 522 45.84 16.18 -26.34
C GLY A 522 44.42 16.77 -26.25
N THR A 523 43.61 16.69 -27.28
CA THR A 523 42.21 17.18 -27.24
C THR A 523 41.32 16.22 -26.47
N THR A 524 40.58 16.77 -25.52
CA THR A 524 39.55 16.01 -24.76
C THR A 524 38.21 16.18 -25.43
N TRP A 525 37.47 15.06 -25.58
CA TRP A 525 36.10 15.09 -26.09
C TRP A 525 35.27 13.98 -25.41
N GLY A 526 33.96 14.06 -25.49
CA GLY A 526 33.05 13.11 -24.90
C GLY A 526 32.33 13.65 -23.67
N GLY A 527 31.94 12.78 -22.76
CA GLY A 527 31.18 13.20 -21.61
C GLY A 527 29.77 13.67 -21.99
N VAL A 528 29.00 12.81 -22.61
CA VAL A 528 27.68 13.15 -23.16
C VAL A 528 26.63 13.13 -22.01
N ARG A 529 25.83 14.19 -21.98
CA ARG A 529 24.77 14.38 -21.00
C ARG A 529 23.42 14.56 -21.69
N ALA A 530 22.41 13.87 -21.19
CA ALA A 530 21.03 13.98 -21.65
C ALA A 530 20.29 14.95 -20.74
N ASN A 531 19.87 16.09 -21.30
CA ASN A 531 19.10 17.11 -20.59
C ASN A 531 17.69 17.10 -21.16
N GLY A 532 16.71 16.73 -20.34
CA GLY A 532 15.37 16.61 -20.87
C GLY A 532 14.33 16.30 -19.82
N GLY A 533 13.25 15.73 -20.29
CA GLY A 533 12.12 15.38 -19.46
C GLY A 533 11.30 14.25 -20.04
N GLY A 534 10.35 13.79 -19.25
CA GLY A 534 9.49 12.70 -19.65
C GLY A 534 8.17 12.66 -18.88
N LEU A 535 7.25 11.91 -19.47
CA LEU A 535 5.96 11.58 -18.88
C LEU A 535 5.84 10.06 -18.91
N SER A 536 5.51 9.47 -17.76
CA SER A 536 5.20 8.05 -17.66
C SER A 536 3.76 7.88 -17.19
N LEU A 537 3.05 6.95 -17.79
CA LEU A 537 1.68 6.60 -17.46
C LEU A 537 1.61 5.11 -17.11
N SER A 538 0.80 4.77 -16.11
CA SER A 538 0.55 3.37 -15.75
C SER A 538 -0.92 3.19 -15.41
N TYR A 539 -1.47 2.07 -15.82
CA TYR A 539 -2.84 1.68 -15.55
C TYR A 539 -2.87 0.23 -15.10
N ASP A 540 -2.99 0.05 -13.79
CA ASP A 540 -3.08 -1.26 -13.14
C ASP A 540 -3.99 -1.12 -11.93
N LYS A 541 -5.16 -1.78 -11.99
CA LYS A 541 -6.16 -1.75 -10.92
C LYS A 541 -6.01 -2.91 -9.93
N GLY A 542 -4.87 -3.60 -9.93
CA GLY A 542 -4.69 -4.85 -9.19
C GLY A 542 -5.35 -6.05 -9.86
N GLU A 543 -5.92 -5.88 -11.06
CA GLU A 543 -6.49 -6.93 -11.89
C GLU A 543 -5.40 -7.69 -12.65
N ALA A 544 -5.82 -8.66 -13.48
CA ALA A 544 -4.88 -9.51 -14.21
C ALA A 544 -4.06 -8.76 -15.26
N ASN A 545 -4.59 -7.68 -15.82
CA ASN A 545 -3.97 -6.92 -16.89
C ASN A 545 -3.41 -5.59 -16.40
N GLY A 546 -2.27 -5.18 -16.97
CA GLY A 546 -1.71 -3.86 -16.76
C GLY A 546 -1.13 -3.30 -18.05
N VAL A 547 -1.15 -1.97 -18.17
CA VAL A 547 -0.64 -1.23 -19.33
C VAL A 547 0.20 -0.06 -18.82
N TRP A 548 1.29 0.22 -19.52
CA TRP A 548 2.10 1.40 -19.24
C TRP A 548 2.63 2.01 -20.51
N ALA A 549 2.95 3.32 -20.46
CA ALA A 549 3.56 4.05 -21.56
C ALA A 549 4.46 5.13 -21.00
N SER A 550 5.51 5.46 -21.74
CA SER A 550 6.36 6.59 -21.43
C SER A 550 6.80 7.31 -22.69
N LEU A 551 6.94 8.63 -22.59
CA LEU A 551 7.45 9.48 -23.63
C LEU A 551 8.51 10.38 -23.03
N SER A 552 9.68 10.43 -23.61
CA SER A 552 10.78 11.29 -23.16
C SER A 552 11.47 11.98 -24.33
N GLY A 553 11.99 13.17 -24.06
CA GLY A 553 12.79 13.92 -25.00
C GLY A 553 14.02 14.52 -24.32
N ASP A 554 15.15 14.46 -24.99
CA ASP A 554 16.42 14.93 -24.46
C ASP A 554 17.22 15.73 -25.50
N GLN A 555 17.90 16.74 -25.01
CA GLN A 555 19.02 17.39 -25.69
C GLN A 555 20.29 16.70 -25.20
N LEU A 556 21.09 16.22 -26.15
CA LEU A 556 22.33 15.48 -25.85
C LEU A 556 23.52 16.39 -26.15
N THR A 557 24.34 16.68 -25.16
CA THR A 557 25.48 17.56 -25.25
C THR A 557 26.72 16.94 -24.61
N GLY A 558 27.87 17.27 -25.10
CA GLY A 558 29.15 16.83 -24.54
C GLY A 558 30.29 17.77 -24.91
N LYS A 559 31.44 17.59 -24.26
CA LYS A 559 32.62 18.40 -24.51
C LYS A 559 33.18 18.04 -25.87
N ASN A 560 33.30 19.03 -26.78
CA ASN A 560 33.77 18.83 -28.15
C ASN A 560 33.06 17.68 -28.88
N VAL A 561 31.77 17.56 -28.62
CA VAL A 561 30.85 16.57 -29.22
C VAL A 561 29.75 17.35 -29.92
N ALA A 562 29.35 16.91 -31.11
CA ALA A 562 28.24 17.52 -31.82
C ALA A 562 26.93 17.40 -31.00
N ASP A 563 26.15 18.47 -31.03
CA ASP A 563 24.86 18.46 -30.36
C ASP A 563 23.89 17.52 -31.05
N ASN A 564 23.04 16.89 -30.25
CA ASN A 564 22.04 15.95 -30.75
C ASN A 564 20.77 16.09 -29.91
N TRP A 565 19.68 15.56 -30.42
CA TRP A 565 18.46 15.39 -29.62
C TRP A 565 17.84 14.03 -29.92
N ARG A 566 17.04 13.54 -28.99
CA ARG A 566 16.32 12.28 -29.13
C ARG A 566 14.91 12.37 -28.56
N VAL A 567 14.02 11.58 -29.14
CA VAL A 567 12.68 11.29 -28.59
C VAL A 567 12.55 9.79 -28.48
N ARG A 568 12.06 9.31 -27.34
CA ARG A 568 11.85 7.89 -27.08
C ARG A 568 10.44 7.65 -26.59
N TRP A 569 9.75 6.73 -27.24
CA TRP A 569 8.45 6.22 -26.85
C TRP A 569 8.62 4.77 -26.43
N MET A 570 8.03 4.41 -25.26
CA MET A 570 7.99 3.03 -24.79
C MET A 570 6.58 2.74 -24.30
N THR A 571 6.08 1.56 -24.62
CA THR A 571 4.79 1.09 -24.11
C THR A 571 4.86 -0.40 -23.83
N GLY A 572 4.05 -0.86 -22.91
CA GLY A 572 3.99 -2.26 -22.56
C GLY A 572 2.61 -2.65 -22.06
N TYR A 573 2.31 -3.92 -22.31
CA TYR A 573 1.18 -4.61 -21.77
C TYR A 573 1.70 -5.83 -21.02
N TYR A 574 1.09 -6.15 -19.88
CA TYR A 574 1.41 -7.39 -19.18
C TYR A 574 0.14 -8.06 -18.65
N TYR A 575 0.22 -9.37 -18.57
CA TYR A 575 -0.80 -10.23 -17.97
C TYR A 575 -0.18 -10.99 -16.80
N LYS A 576 -0.86 -10.94 -15.65
CA LYS A 576 -0.45 -11.65 -14.45
C LYS A 576 -1.00 -13.07 -14.50
N VAL A 577 -0.18 -14.03 -14.92
CA VAL A 577 -0.55 -15.45 -14.96
C VAL A 577 -0.76 -15.97 -13.54
N ILE A 578 0.11 -15.56 -12.60
CA ILE A 578 -0.03 -15.79 -11.17
C ILE A 578 0.05 -14.40 -10.48
N ASN A 579 -0.90 -14.12 -9.62
CA ASN A 579 -0.97 -12.86 -8.89
C ASN A 579 -1.31 -13.14 -7.43
N GLU A 580 -0.31 -13.53 -6.67
CA GLU A 580 -0.39 -13.79 -5.24
C GLU A 580 0.48 -12.77 -4.48
N ASN A 581 0.26 -12.63 -3.18
CA ASN A 581 1.03 -11.68 -2.37
C ASN A 581 2.53 -12.00 -2.36
N ASN A 582 2.89 -13.27 -2.40
CA ASN A 582 4.28 -13.74 -2.29
C ASN A 582 4.82 -14.36 -3.57
N ARG A 583 4.04 -14.38 -4.63
CA ARG A 583 4.43 -14.94 -5.94
C ARG A 583 3.68 -14.23 -7.05
N ARG A 584 4.42 -13.82 -8.07
CA ARG A 584 3.85 -13.20 -9.26
C ARG A 584 4.57 -13.69 -10.50
N VAL A 585 3.81 -14.14 -11.48
CA VAL A 585 4.32 -14.50 -12.80
C VAL A 585 3.59 -13.65 -13.82
N THR A 586 4.35 -12.96 -14.66
CA THR A 586 3.81 -12.07 -15.69
C THR A 586 4.37 -12.44 -17.05
N VAL A 587 3.55 -12.25 -18.06
CA VAL A 587 3.94 -12.32 -19.49
C VAL A 587 3.48 -11.02 -20.12
N GLY A 588 4.28 -10.44 -20.99
CA GLY A 588 3.95 -9.15 -21.56
C GLY A 588 4.34 -8.99 -23.00
N LEU A 589 4.08 -7.80 -23.49
CA LEU A 589 4.50 -7.33 -24.80
C LEU A 589 4.96 -5.89 -24.66
N ASN A 590 6.20 -5.62 -25.00
CA ASN A 590 6.80 -4.29 -24.94
C ASN A 590 7.11 -3.78 -26.34
N ASN A 591 6.94 -2.48 -26.54
CA ASN A 591 7.30 -1.78 -27.77
C ASN A 591 8.16 -0.57 -27.45
N MET A 592 9.18 -0.34 -28.25
CA MET A 592 10.05 0.85 -28.16
C MET A 592 10.16 1.48 -29.54
N ILE A 593 10.06 2.82 -29.58
CA ILE A 593 10.25 3.61 -30.80
C ILE A 593 11.15 4.77 -30.42
N TRP A 594 12.34 4.81 -31.02
CA TRP A 594 13.34 5.85 -30.76
C TRP A 594 13.67 6.61 -32.05
N HIS A 595 13.94 7.90 -31.90
CA HIS A 595 14.43 8.75 -32.95
C HIS A 595 15.51 9.67 -32.41
N TYR A 596 16.69 9.62 -33.04
CA TYR A 596 17.77 10.56 -32.78
C TYR A 596 17.96 11.43 -34.03
N GLN A 597 18.34 12.69 -33.85
CA GLN A 597 18.58 13.59 -34.94
C GLN A 597 19.79 13.14 -35.77
N LYS A 598 20.89 12.79 -35.10
CA LYS A 598 22.16 12.42 -35.70
C LYS A 598 22.65 11.08 -35.18
N ASP A 599 23.36 10.35 -36.03
CA ASP A 599 24.12 9.18 -35.60
C ASP A 599 25.49 9.63 -35.08
N LEU A 600 25.69 9.62 -33.78
CA LEU A 600 26.94 9.95 -33.12
C LEU A 600 27.52 8.75 -32.39
N SER A 601 27.30 7.55 -32.91
CA SER A 601 27.76 6.29 -32.31
C SER A 601 29.26 6.02 -32.53
N GLY A 602 29.93 6.80 -33.38
CA GLY A 602 31.35 6.67 -33.60
C GLY A 602 32.22 7.21 -32.45
N TYR A 603 33.50 6.96 -32.54
CA TYR A 603 34.51 7.32 -31.53
C TYR A 603 35.57 8.30 -32.03
N THR A 604 35.40 8.86 -33.22
CA THR A 604 36.29 9.90 -33.76
C THR A 604 36.01 11.24 -33.09
N LEU A 605 36.95 12.18 -33.22
CA LEU A 605 36.84 13.49 -32.58
C LEU A 605 35.55 14.21 -33.01
N GLY A 606 34.74 14.62 -32.05
CA GLY A 606 33.41 15.18 -32.26
C GLY A 606 32.24 14.21 -32.15
N GLN A 607 32.50 12.91 -32.21
CA GLN A 607 31.53 11.86 -32.02
C GLN A 607 31.25 11.63 -30.51
N GLY A 608 30.12 11.01 -30.19
CA GLY A 608 29.72 10.82 -28.81
C GLY A 608 29.92 9.42 -28.23
N GLY A 609 30.10 8.42 -29.10
CA GLY A 609 30.28 7.04 -28.67
C GLY A 609 29.05 6.39 -28.04
N TYR A 610 27.85 6.77 -28.45
CA TYR A 610 26.59 6.21 -27.97
C TYR A 610 25.67 5.83 -29.12
N TYR A 611 24.92 4.75 -28.93
CA TYR A 611 23.96 4.27 -29.91
C TYR A 611 22.88 5.34 -30.17
N SER A 612 22.77 5.79 -31.39
CA SER A 612 21.90 6.93 -31.76
C SER A 612 21.25 6.75 -33.13
N PRO A 613 20.41 5.73 -33.30
CA PRO A 613 19.75 5.48 -34.59
C PRO A 613 18.70 6.55 -34.89
N GLN A 614 18.51 6.85 -36.17
CA GLN A 614 17.47 7.78 -36.63
C GLN A 614 16.10 7.14 -36.59
N GLU A 615 16.01 5.83 -36.77
CA GLU A 615 14.81 5.04 -36.52
C GLU A 615 15.20 3.78 -35.77
N TYR A 616 14.48 3.50 -34.72
CA TYR A 616 14.60 2.27 -33.97
C TYR A 616 13.21 1.85 -33.54
N VAL A 617 12.83 0.64 -33.87
CA VAL A 617 11.57 0.00 -33.46
C VAL A 617 11.90 -1.36 -32.91
N SER A 618 11.37 -1.67 -31.74
CA SER A 618 11.56 -2.98 -31.11
C SER A 618 10.27 -3.49 -30.51
N PHE A 619 10.10 -4.80 -30.60
CA PHE A 619 9.04 -5.55 -29.93
C PHE A 619 9.68 -6.66 -29.09
N ALA A 620 9.26 -6.77 -27.85
CA ALA A 620 9.79 -7.76 -26.93
C ALA A 620 8.65 -8.48 -26.22
N VAL A 621 8.84 -9.76 -25.95
CA VAL A 621 7.96 -10.55 -25.10
C VAL A 621 8.71 -10.87 -23.82
N PRO A 622 8.49 -10.12 -22.74
CA PRO A 622 9.09 -10.40 -21.43
C PRO A 622 8.26 -11.44 -20.68
N VAL A 623 8.97 -12.28 -19.93
CA VAL A 623 8.42 -13.20 -18.94
C VAL A 623 9.14 -12.94 -17.63
N ASN A 624 8.42 -12.87 -16.54
CA ASN A 624 8.98 -12.55 -15.23
C ASN A 624 8.34 -13.39 -14.14
N TRP A 625 9.16 -13.98 -13.29
CA TRP A 625 8.74 -14.70 -12.11
C TRP A 625 9.40 -14.09 -10.88
N ARG A 626 8.57 -13.60 -9.94
CA ARG A 626 8.98 -13.05 -8.67
C ARG A 626 8.37 -13.88 -7.57
N GLN A 627 9.14 -14.16 -6.54
CA GLN A 627 8.66 -14.90 -5.39
C GLN A 627 9.45 -14.53 -4.15
N ARG A 628 8.81 -14.63 -3.00
CA ARG A 628 9.48 -14.52 -1.71
C ARG A 628 8.98 -15.60 -0.77
N THR A 629 9.84 -16.02 0.11
CA THR A 629 9.57 -16.89 1.25
C THR A 629 9.88 -16.12 2.53
N GLU A 630 9.97 -16.79 3.66
CA GLU A 630 10.27 -16.13 4.93
C GLU A 630 11.58 -15.33 4.89
N ASN A 631 12.68 -15.91 4.36
CA ASN A 631 14.01 -15.29 4.36
C ASN A 631 14.63 -15.14 2.97
N TRP A 632 13.91 -15.48 1.91
CA TRP A 632 14.39 -15.44 0.55
C TRP A 632 13.45 -14.60 -0.32
N SER A 633 14.04 -13.84 -1.24
CA SER A 633 13.32 -13.19 -2.32
C SER A 633 14.12 -13.34 -3.60
N TRP A 634 13.43 -13.61 -4.72
CA TRP A 634 14.11 -13.76 -6.00
C TRP A 634 13.27 -13.27 -7.16
N GLU A 635 13.96 -13.01 -8.25
CA GLU A 635 13.37 -12.71 -9.55
C GLU A 635 14.12 -13.48 -10.62
N LEU A 636 13.36 -14.15 -11.49
CA LEU A 636 13.85 -14.72 -12.73
C LEU A 636 13.04 -14.09 -13.86
N GLY A 637 13.74 -13.49 -14.80
CA GLY A 637 13.10 -12.83 -15.94
C GLY A 637 13.87 -13.06 -17.21
N GLY A 638 13.20 -12.86 -18.32
CA GLY A 638 13.82 -12.93 -19.62
C GLY A 638 12.90 -12.35 -20.68
N SER A 639 13.48 -12.02 -21.80
CA SER A 639 12.72 -11.55 -22.94
C SER A 639 13.37 -12.00 -24.24
N VAL A 640 12.54 -12.18 -25.26
CA VAL A 640 12.99 -12.28 -26.65
C VAL A 640 12.47 -11.06 -27.38
N SER A 641 13.26 -10.52 -28.26
CA SER A 641 12.92 -9.30 -28.98
C SER A 641 13.31 -9.36 -30.43
N TRP A 642 12.56 -8.60 -31.22
CA TRP A 642 12.91 -8.26 -32.60
C TRP A 642 13.04 -6.75 -32.68
N SER A 643 14.05 -6.27 -33.41
CA SER A 643 14.26 -4.86 -33.61
C SER A 643 14.64 -4.55 -35.07
N HIS A 644 14.27 -3.36 -35.47
CA HIS A 644 14.69 -2.76 -36.75
C HIS A 644 15.28 -1.39 -36.46
N SER A 645 16.42 -1.10 -37.04
CA SER A 645 17.08 0.21 -36.93
C SER A 645 17.50 0.72 -38.26
N ARG A 646 17.52 2.04 -38.40
CA ARG A 646 18.06 2.74 -39.58
C ARG A 646 18.88 3.91 -39.10
N THR A 647 20.06 4.05 -39.71
CA THR A 647 20.96 5.19 -39.51
C THR A 647 21.18 5.91 -40.82
N LYS A 648 21.36 7.21 -40.76
CA LYS A 648 21.70 8.06 -41.90
C LYS A 648 23.21 8.10 -42.09
N THR A 649 23.64 8.40 -43.30
CA THR A 649 25.02 8.74 -43.55
C THR A 649 25.35 10.07 -42.87
N GLU A 650 26.37 10.07 -42.04
CA GLU A 650 26.78 11.25 -41.26
C GLU A 650 28.29 11.49 -41.44
N PRO A 651 28.76 12.73 -41.29
CA PRO A 651 30.21 13.02 -41.27
C PRO A 651 30.86 12.25 -40.12
N ARG A 652 31.99 11.60 -40.39
CA ARG A 652 32.76 10.93 -39.33
C ARG A 652 33.38 11.95 -38.37
N TYR A 653 33.69 13.14 -38.85
CA TYR A 653 34.17 14.26 -38.06
C TYR A 653 33.12 15.39 -38.09
N PRO A 654 32.14 15.38 -37.21
CA PRO A 654 31.00 16.30 -37.30
C PRO A 654 31.32 17.74 -36.91
N LEU A 655 32.48 17.99 -36.30
CA LEU A 655 32.91 19.31 -35.85
C LEU A 655 34.17 19.72 -36.61
N MET A 656 34.00 20.20 -37.81
CA MET A 656 35.12 20.55 -38.71
C MET A 656 35.99 21.68 -38.19
N ASN A 657 35.49 22.54 -37.30
CA ASN A 657 36.26 23.61 -36.67
C ASN A 657 37.39 23.09 -35.78
N LEU A 658 37.31 21.83 -35.33
CA LEU A 658 38.37 21.20 -34.53
C LEU A 658 39.49 20.61 -35.38
N ILE A 659 39.30 20.50 -36.66
CA ILE A 659 40.24 19.81 -37.55
C ILE A 659 41.23 20.82 -38.17
N PRO A 660 42.57 20.55 -38.16
CA PRO A 660 43.55 21.40 -38.79
C PRO A 660 43.31 21.56 -40.30
N SER A 661 43.71 22.70 -40.90
CA SER A 661 43.46 23.03 -42.29
C SER A 661 44.00 21.98 -43.28
N GLN A 662 45.15 21.38 -42.96
CA GLN A 662 45.76 20.34 -43.79
C GLN A 662 44.97 19.03 -43.84
N TRP A 663 44.14 18.76 -42.88
CA TRP A 663 43.37 17.54 -42.77
C TRP A 663 41.87 17.74 -43.08
N LYS A 664 41.41 18.98 -43.29
CA LYS A 664 39.98 19.29 -43.48
C LYS A 664 39.39 18.61 -44.71
N GLN A 665 40.13 18.50 -45.80
CA GLN A 665 39.62 17.83 -46.99
C GLN A 665 39.39 16.34 -46.72
N ASP A 666 40.36 15.67 -46.13
CA ASP A 666 40.25 14.26 -45.83
C ASP A 666 39.14 14.01 -44.80
N ALA A 667 39.02 14.88 -43.79
CA ALA A 667 37.98 14.78 -42.78
C ALA A 667 36.56 15.00 -43.33
N SER A 668 36.40 15.96 -44.26
CA SER A 668 35.11 16.26 -44.88
C SER A 668 34.64 15.16 -45.83
N ASP A 669 35.56 14.45 -46.44
CA ASP A 669 35.25 13.31 -47.33
C ASP A 669 35.00 12.01 -46.55
N ASP A 670 35.29 11.97 -45.24
CA ASP A 670 35.19 10.81 -44.38
C ASP A 670 33.81 10.74 -43.76
N THR A 671 33.07 9.71 -44.09
CA THR A 671 31.68 9.55 -43.61
C THR A 671 31.47 8.17 -42.99
N ASN A 672 30.56 8.13 -42.04
CA ASN A 672 29.97 6.89 -41.57
C ASN A 672 28.78 6.57 -42.47
N GLY A 673 28.82 5.43 -43.15
CA GLY A 673 27.75 5.03 -44.03
C GLY A 673 26.47 4.70 -43.22
N GLY A 674 25.36 5.25 -43.72
CA GLY A 674 24.06 4.87 -43.20
C GLY A 674 23.65 3.45 -43.59
N GLY A 675 22.63 2.94 -42.99
CA GLY A 675 22.11 1.64 -43.35
C GLY A 675 20.94 1.24 -42.47
N SER A 676 20.33 0.13 -42.83
CA SER A 676 19.28 -0.49 -41.99
C SER A 676 19.73 -1.84 -41.51
N SER A 677 19.26 -2.22 -40.34
CA SER A 677 19.59 -3.48 -39.67
C SER A 677 18.36 -3.98 -38.94
N GLN A 678 18.16 -5.28 -38.93
CA GLN A 678 17.14 -5.91 -38.13
C GLN A 678 17.68 -7.21 -37.55
N GLY A 679 17.10 -7.66 -36.46
CA GLY A 679 17.56 -8.88 -35.84
C GLY A 679 16.79 -9.20 -34.56
N PHE A 680 17.15 -10.35 -34.01
CA PHE A 680 16.59 -10.83 -32.77
C PHE A 680 17.60 -10.60 -31.64
N GLY A 681 17.07 -10.37 -30.44
CA GLY A 681 17.85 -10.25 -29.24
C GLY A 681 17.16 -10.97 -28.08
N TYR A 682 17.88 -11.12 -26.99
CA TYR A 682 17.32 -11.66 -25.76
C TYR A 682 17.90 -10.96 -24.53
N THR A 683 17.16 -11.02 -23.46
CA THR A 683 17.63 -10.63 -22.13
C THR A 683 17.35 -11.74 -21.15
N ALA A 684 18.19 -11.85 -20.13
CA ALA A 684 17.98 -12.77 -19.03
C ALA A 684 18.38 -12.09 -17.73
N ARG A 685 17.54 -12.21 -16.71
CA ARG A 685 17.76 -11.57 -15.42
C ARG A 685 17.51 -12.56 -14.30
N ALA A 686 18.40 -12.59 -13.33
CA ALA A 686 18.23 -13.35 -12.10
C ALA A 686 18.69 -12.49 -10.93
N LEU A 687 17.87 -12.38 -9.91
CA LEU A 687 18.20 -11.72 -8.65
C LEU A 687 17.81 -12.61 -7.50
N VAL A 688 18.60 -12.60 -6.44
CA VAL A 688 18.29 -13.29 -5.20
C VAL A 688 18.74 -12.44 -4.01
N GLU A 689 17.90 -12.39 -2.98
CA GLU A 689 18.24 -11.78 -1.70
C GLU A 689 17.91 -12.74 -0.58
N ARG A 690 18.80 -12.81 0.42
CA ARG A 690 18.58 -13.58 1.63
C ARG A 690 18.66 -12.69 2.86
N ARG A 691 17.67 -12.82 3.75
CA ARG A 691 17.75 -12.31 5.12
C ARG A 691 18.64 -13.26 5.94
N VAL A 692 19.82 -12.80 6.31
CA VAL A 692 20.76 -13.58 7.13
C VAL A 692 20.39 -13.45 8.61
N THR A 693 20.15 -12.21 9.04
CA THR A 693 19.61 -11.85 10.36
C THR A 693 18.60 -10.71 10.17
N SER A 694 17.97 -10.28 11.25
CA SER A 694 17.08 -9.11 11.18
C SER A 694 17.77 -7.84 10.67
N ASN A 695 19.08 -7.73 10.89
CA ASN A 695 19.86 -6.54 10.53
C ASN A 695 20.64 -6.70 9.22
N TRP A 696 20.91 -7.92 8.78
CA TRP A 696 21.80 -8.17 7.64
C TRP A 696 21.11 -8.92 6.52
N PHE A 697 21.27 -8.39 5.32
CA PHE A 697 20.74 -8.95 4.07
C PHE A 697 21.86 -9.04 3.06
N ILE A 698 21.91 -10.13 2.30
CA ILE A 698 22.86 -10.31 1.22
C ILE A 698 22.11 -10.59 -0.08
N GLY A 699 22.66 -10.17 -1.19
CA GLY A 699 22.03 -10.39 -2.48
C GLY A 699 23.06 -10.54 -3.60
N ALA A 700 22.59 -11.14 -4.68
CA ALA A 700 23.36 -11.33 -5.89
C ALA A 700 22.44 -11.28 -7.10
N GLY A 701 22.98 -10.90 -8.25
CA GLY A 701 22.20 -10.89 -9.47
C GLY A 701 23.04 -10.87 -10.71
N VAL A 702 22.40 -11.22 -11.82
CA VAL A 702 22.94 -11.08 -13.17
C VAL A 702 21.86 -10.52 -14.07
N ASP A 703 22.28 -9.71 -15.04
CA ASP A 703 21.42 -9.12 -16.07
C ASP A 703 22.15 -9.21 -17.39
N ILE A 704 21.77 -10.17 -18.22
CA ILE A 704 22.40 -10.43 -19.50
C ILE A 704 21.61 -9.71 -20.59
N GLN A 705 22.32 -8.86 -21.34
CA GLN A 705 21.76 -8.05 -22.42
C GLN A 705 22.42 -8.47 -23.74
N GLN A 706 21.64 -9.04 -24.64
CA GLN A 706 22.06 -9.40 -25.98
C GLN A 706 21.08 -8.81 -26.99
N ALA A 707 20.77 -7.53 -26.81
CA ALA A 707 19.86 -6.78 -27.65
C ALA A 707 20.60 -5.80 -28.55
N LYS A 708 19.93 -5.32 -29.59
CA LYS A 708 20.51 -4.41 -30.57
C LYS A 708 20.66 -2.97 -30.08
N ASP A 709 20.18 -2.66 -28.87
CA ASP A 709 20.37 -1.34 -28.26
C ASP A 709 21.74 -1.17 -27.58
N TYR A 710 22.55 -2.22 -27.56
CA TYR A 710 23.92 -2.24 -27.00
C TYR A 710 24.02 -1.90 -25.54
N THR A 711 22.96 -2.17 -24.76
CA THR A 711 22.96 -2.03 -23.30
C THR A 711 23.97 -2.98 -22.68
N PRO A 712 24.84 -2.52 -21.75
CA PRO A 712 25.78 -3.41 -21.06
C PRO A 712 25.08 -4.45 -20.19
N SER A 713 25.71 -5.61 -20.06
CA SER A 713 25.31 -6.65 -19.11
C SER A 713 25.90 -6.37 -17.73
N HIS A 714 25.23 -6.82 -16.68
CA HIS A 714 25.62 -6.60 -15.29
C HIS A 714 25.66 -7.90 -14.49
N ALA A 715 26.56 -7.95 -13.51
CA ALA A 715 26.58 -8.96 -12.45
C ALA A 715 26.89 -8.24 -11.14
N LEU A 716 26.14 -8.52 -10.09
CA LEU A 716 26.23 -7.76 -8.85
C LEU A 716 26.19 -8.63 -7.62
N LEU A 717 26.81 -8.12 -6.56
CA LEU A 717 26.74 -8.65 -5.19
C LEU A 717 26.50 -7.47 -4.25
N TYR A 718 25.67 -7.65 -3.24
CA TYR A 718 25.46 -6.60 -2.26
C TYR A 718 25.23 -7.15 -0.85
N VAL A 719 25.49 -6.28 0.11
CA VAL A 719 25.13 -6.48 1.52
C VAL A 719 24.40 -5.21 1.98
N ARG A 720 23.30 -5.40 2.69
CA ARG A 720 22.53 -4.30 3.27
C ARG A 720 22.39 -4.50 4.77
N TYR A 721 22.62 -3.42 5.50
CA TYR A 721 22.43 -3.36 6.95
C TYR A 721 21.19 -2.51 7.27
N SER A 722 20.30 -3.06 8.10
CA SER A 722 19.15 -2.36 8.68
C SER A 722 19.46 -2.09 10.16
N ALA A 723 19.51 -0.82 10.56
CA ALA A 723 19.85 -0.45 11.93
C ALA A 723 18.81 -0.91 12.94
N ALA A 724 17.54 -0.78 12.60
CA ALA A 724 16.42 -1.16 13.48
C ALA A 724 16.10 -2.67 13.43
N GLY A 725 16.47 -3.34 12.36
CA GLY A 725 16.16 -4.74 12.12
C GLY A 725 14.79 -4.89 11.42
N TRP A 726 14.68 -5.89 10.57
CA TRP A 726 13.48 -6.14 9.77
C TRP A 726 13.19 -7.63 9.65
N GLN A 727 12.03 -8.05 10.16
CA GLN A 727 11.50 -9.40 10.03
C GLN A 727 10.20 -9.45 9.22
N GLY A 728 9.81 -8.35 8.62
CA GLY A 728 8.65 -8.26 7.75
C GLY A 728 8.90 -8.89 6.39
N ASP A 729 7.97 -8.69 5.48
CA ASP A 729 8.11 -9.18 4.11
C ASP A 729 9.34 -8.58 3.43
N LEU A 730 10.11 -9.43 2.76
CA LEU A 730 11.18 -8.98 1.89
C LEU A 730 10.61 -8.29 0.66
N ASP A 731 11.37 -7.40 0.06
CA ASP A 731 11.00 -6.80 -1.22
C ASP A 731 10.87 -7.89 -2.30
N MET A 732 9.81 -7.82 -3.08
CA MET A 732 9.56 -8.72 -4.20
C MET A 732 9.30 -7.90 -5.46
N PRO A 733 10.27 -7.83 -6.39
CA PRO A 733 11.57 -8.50 -6.39
C PRO A 733 12.58 -7.83 -5.46
N PRO A 734 13.76 -8.44 -5.26
CA PRO A 734 14.87 -7.78 -4.58
C PRO A 734 15.20 -6.44 -5.21
N GLN A 735 15.64 -5.49 -4.40
CA GLN A 735 15.93 -4.11 -4.81
C GLN A 735 17.41 -3.79 -4.62
N PRO A 736 18.30 -4.27 -5.50
CA PRO A 736 19.70 -3.85 -5.46
C PRO A 736 19.85 -2.37 -5.77
N LEU A 737 20.99 -1.79 -5.41
CA LEU A 737 21.32 -0.46 -5.88
C LEU A 737 21.50 -0.48 -7.40
N VAL A 738 21.00 0.55 -8.07
CA VAL A 738 21.32 0.79 -9.48
C VAL A 738 22.50 1.75 -9.51
N PRO A 739 23.55 1.51 -10.33
CA PRO A 739 24.62 2.47 -10.49
C PRO A 739 24.09 3.87 -10.77
N TYR A 740 24.65 4.87 -10.13
CA TYR A 740 24.18 6.25 -10.30
C TYR A 740 24.28 6.71 -11.75
N ALA A 741 25.24 6.14 -12.47
CA ALA A 741 25.39 6.36 -13.91
C ALA A 741 24.17 5.94 -14.74
N ASP A 742 23.37 5.00 -14.24
CA ASP A 742 22.27 4.38 -14.97
C ASP A 742 20.87 4.85 -14.48
N TRP A 743 20.83 5.85 -13.65
CA TRP A 743 19.57 6.40 -13.12
C TRP A 743 18.69 7.06 -14.16
#